data_fed062d9bc78c35802af49361859d7bc
#
_entry.id   fed062d9bc78c35802af49361859d7bc
#
_cell.length_a   1.000
_cell.length_b   1.000
_cell.length_c   1.000
_cell.angle_alpha   90.00
_cell.angle_beta   90.00
_cell.angle_gamma   90.00
#
_symmetry.space_group_name_H-M   'P 1'
#
loop_
_entity.id
_entity.type
_entity.pdbx_description
1 polymer ?
#
loop_
_entity_poly.entity_id
_entity_poly.type
_entity_poly.pdbx_seq_one_letter_code
_entity_poly.pdbx_strand_id
1 'polypeptide(L)'
;MKLYSHRHIIIFLVLTTLLAITGCSTQKNTARSRWWHSFNARYNTYYNGTLAYIDGSLEKENGNKDNFTEMIPLYTVTNKNSRELGKSNYETAILKCEKAIHQHSIKKRPEWTKNRRKTAKDIEWLNRKEYNPFLWKAWMLMGRSQFFKGDFDGAAATFAYMSRLYATQPAIYGRARAWLAKCYIEQDWRYDAEDVIRNMQRDSIHWRAQKEWDYTYADYYIHIGDFEQAIPYLAKVIKHEMRRKQKAREWFLMGQLQAAIGKREEAYKAFKHVIRLNPPYELEFNARIAMSEVMAKGNAKKMIARLKRMASSDNNKEYLDQVYYAMGNIYLNEKDTVHAISAYENGNAKATRSGIEKGVLLLHLGDLYWGMEKYSDAQRCYGEAIGLLDKDRKDYQQLSDRSKVLDELVPHTEAVHLQDSLQALAQMDEKDRNAAIDRVISALKKKEKEEKDKLAEQESNRQQAMNGGNNVNRNNKTNTTSSATNTGQKGAWYFYNPIAVSQGKTQFQRLWGKRENVDNWQRINKTVVAAPEGAEEMTDEMRDSLIQVAEKEDSIKEVTDSAQNDPHKREYYLAQIPFTPEQIAASNLLLEDALYNSGVIFKDKLDNLTLSEKALRRLEDNYKDFEHMDDVYYHLYLLYSRKGMPSTADNYIDKLKKSYPESQWTTLLTDPY
;
A
#
# COMPACT_ATOMS: atom_id res chain seq x y z
N MET A 1 30.39 2.90 80.40
CA MET A 1 29.58 1.83 79.81
C MET A 1 29.00 2.13 78.41
N LYS A 2 28.72 3.36 78.00
CA LYS A 2 28.11 3.69 76.68
C LYS A 2 29.07 3.55 75.48
N LEU A 3 30.38 3.72 75.65
CA LEU A 3 31.39 3.61 74.56
C LEU A 3 31.63 2.16 74.13
N TYR A 4 31.49 1.18 75.02
CA TYR A 4 31.66 -0.23 74.69
C TYR A 4 30.47 -0.79 73.84
N SER A 5 29.29 -0.27 74.08
CA SER A 5 28.09 -0.67 73.31
C SER A 5 28.17 -0.28 71.83
N HIS A 6 28.65 0.96 71.53
CA HIS A 6 28.81 1.41 70.14
C HIS A 6 29.88 0.64 69.38
N ARG A 7 30.95 0.21 70.03
CA ARG A 7 32.01 -0.60 69.40
C ARG A 7 31.50 -1.98 69.01
N HIS A 8 30.68 -2.60 69.85
CA HIS A 8 30.06 -3.88 69.51
C HIS A 8 29.02 -3.76 68.40
N ILE A 9 28.22 -2.69 68.36
CA ILE A 9 27.29 -2.42 67.27
C ILE A 9 28.03 -2.16 65.96
N ILE A 10 29.12 -1.42 65.97
CA ILE A 10 29.93 -1.16 64.78
C ILE A 10 30.62 -2.44 64.29
N ILE A 11 31.17 -3.25 65.21
CA ILE A 11 31.76 -4.55 64.86
C ILE A 11 30.68 -5.50 64.33
N PHE A 12 29.46 -5.52 64.87
CA PHE A 12 28.38 -6.32 64.40
C PHE A 12 27.89 -5.83 63.00
N LEU A 13 27.82 -4.53 62.78
CA LEU A 13 27.49 -3.92 61.48
C LEU A 13 28.62 -4.22 60.44
N VAL A 14 29.88 -4.11 60.81
CA VAL A 14 31.02 -4.47 59.93
C VAL A 14 31.02 -5.97 59.66
N LEU A 15 30.76 -6.80 60.64
CA LEU A 15 30.68 -8.27 60.47
C LEU A 15 29.48 -8.66 59.58
N THR A 16 28.33 -7.99 59.73
CA THR A 16 27.15 -8.21 58.91
C THR A 16 27.35 -7.68 57.48
N THR A 17 28.06 -6.58 57.29
CA THR A 17 28.45 -6.07 55.95
C THR A 17 29.52 -6.95 55.31
N LEU A 18 30.52 -7.44 56.06
CA LEU A 18 31.48 -8.43 55.56
C LEU A 18 30.83 -9.77 55.20
N LEU A 19 29.87 -10.25 55.99
CA LEU A 19 29.06 -11.44 55.67
C LEU A 19 28.14 -11.22 54.46
N ALA A 20 27.70 -9.97 54.20
CA ALA A 20 26.96 -9.62 53.02
C ALA A 20 27.84 -9.50 51.76
N ILE A 21 29.07 -9.07 51.89
CA ILE A 21 30.09 -8.94 50.83
C ILE A 21 30.70 -10.28 50.43
N THR A 22 30.68 -11.32 51.25
CA THR A 22 31.02 -12.69 50.82
C THR A 22 29.93 -13.16 49.85
N GLY A 23 29.95 -12.54 48.67
CA GLY A 23 28.95 -12.67 47.63
C GLY A 23 28.57 -14.12 47.35
N CYS A 24 27.29 -14.40 47.26
CA CYS A 24 26.80 -15.69 46.84
C CYS A 24 27.30 -15.95 45.42
N SER A 25 28.42 -16.67 45.31
CA SER A 25 29.02 -17.04 44.01
C SER A 25 28.05 -17.91 43.21
N THR A 26 27.88 -17.62 41.92
CA THR A 26 27.15 -18.47 40.93
C THR A 26 27.79 -19.86 40.81
N GLN A 27 29.08 -20.01 41.24
CA GLN A 27 29.79 -21.28 41.29
C GLN A 27 29.31 -22.19 42.42
N LYS A 28 28.55 -21.69 43.38
CA LYS A 28 27.98 -22.48 44.50
C LYS A 28 26.47 -22.65 44.30
N ASN A 29 26.00 -23.90 44.23
CA ASN A 29 24.55 -24.19 44.12
C ASN A 29 23.98 -24.57 45.51
N THR A 30 23.80 -23.57 46.37
CA THR A 30 23.14 -23.69 47.69
C THR A 30 21.78 -23.02 47.66
N ALA A 31 20.91 -23.36 48.62
CA ALA A 31 19.60 -22.72 48.76
C ALA A 31 19.71 -21.18 48.89
N ARG A 32 20.70 -20.72 49.68
CA ARG A 32 20.98 -19.30 49.91
C ARG A 32 21.48 -18.62 48.62
N SER A 33 22.36 -19.26 47.82
CA SER A 33 22.83 -18.73 46.55
C SER A 33 21.69 -18.63 45.54
N ARG A 34 20.83 -19.66 45.39
CA ARG A 34 19.67 -19.63 44.52
C ARG A 34 18.69 -18.53 44.91
N TRP A 35 18.43 -18.35 46.20
CA TRP A 35 17.53 -17.27 46.68
C TRP A 35 18.11 -15.90 46.36
N TRP A 36 19.40 -15.67 46.70
CA TRP A 36 20.09 -14.39 46.47
C TRP A 36 20.13 -14.01 44.99
N HIS A 37 20.54 -14.88 44.12
CA HIS A 37 20.61 -14.63 42.69
C HIS A 37 19.22 -14.49 42.09
N SER A 38 18.23 -15.24 42.55
CA SER A 38 16.83 -15.09 42.13
C SER A 38 16.24 -13.74 42.53
N PHE A 39 16.50 -13.29 43.76
CA PHE A 39 16.05 -12.01 44.28
C PHE A 39 16.66 -10.82 43.49
N ASN A 40 17.98 -10.81 43.34
CA ASN A 40 18.67 -9.72 42.62
C ASN A 40 18.31 -9.70 41.11
N ALA A 41 18.23 -10.85 40.47
CA ALA A 41 17.77 -10.91 39.09
C ALA A 41 16.38 -10.29 38.92
N ARG A 42 15.46 -10.58 39.88
CA ARG A 42 14.06 -10.11 39.81
C ARG A 42 13.93 -8.61 40.03
N TYR A 43 14.47 -8.09 41.13
CA TYR A 43 14.16 -6.74 41.62
C TYR A 43 15.13 -5.65 41.10
N ASN A 44 16.16 -6.02 40.39
CA ASN A 44 17.10 -5.07 39.80
C ASN A 44 17.03 -5.10 38.26
N THR A 45 17.73 -6.05 37.64
CA THR A 45 17.91 -6.04 36.16
C THR A 45 16.63 -6.42 35.42
N TYR A 46 15.94 -7.48 35.84
CA TYR A 46 14.71 -7.91 35.18
C TYR A 46 13.57 -6.88 35.32
N TYR A 47 13.41 -6.25 36.49
CA TYR A 47 12.41 -5.23 36.71
C TYR A 47 12.57 -4.07 35.73
N ASN A 48 13.78 -3.52 35.63
CA ASN A 48 14.09 -2.46 34.66
C ASN A 48 13.91 -2.91 33.20
N GLY A 49 14.26 -4.14 32.87
CA GLY A 49 13.98 -4.71 31.56
C GLY A 49 12.48 -4.84 31.27
N THR A 50 11.67 -5.16 32.31
CA THR A 50 10.21 -5.24 32.15
C THR A 50 9.60 -3.88 31.93
N LEU A 51 10.07 -2.83 32.61
CA LEU A 51 9.60 -1.46 32.37
C LEU A 51 9.89 -1.03 30.92
N ALA A 52 11.13 -1.20 30.47
CA ALA A 52 11.49 -0.89 29.09
C ALA A 52 10.62 -1.68 28.06
N TYR A 53 10.38 -2.97 28.32
CA TYR A 53 9.49 -3.78 27.49
C TYR A 53 8.04 -3.22 27.45
N ILE A 54 7.53 -2.77 28.60
CA ILE A 54 6.17 -2.18 28.67
C ILE A 54 6.14 -0.87 27.88
N ASP A 55 7.13 0.00 28.06
CA ASP A 55 7.21 1.29 27.35
C ASP A 55 7.28 1.07 25.82
N GLY A 56 8.13 0.14 25.37
CA GLY A 56 8.17 -0.24 23.95
C GLY A 56 6.86 -0.82 23.42
N SER A 57 6.16 -1.61 24.25
CA SER A 57 4.86 -2.17 23.88
C SER A 57 3.76 -1.10 23.79
N LEU A 58 3.78 -0.09 24.67
CA LEU A 58 2.84 1.04 24.62
C LEU A 58 3.12 1.94 23.41
N GLU A 59 4.39 2.20 23.11
CA GLU A 59 4.78 2.95 21.92
C GLU A 59 4.29 2.24 20.65
N LYS A 60 4.51 0.94 20.57
CA LYS A 60 4.03 0.11 19.44
C LYS A 60 2.50 0.10 19.35
N GLU A 61 1.79 -0.06 20.45
CA GLU A 61 0.32 -0.07 20.47
C GLU A 61 -0.28 1.29 20.06
N ASN A 62 0.37 2.40 20.40
CA ASN A 62 -0.10 3.73 20.07
C ASN A 62 0.27 4.19 18.65
N GLY A 63 1.40 3.73 18.13
CA GLY A 63 1.90 4.10 16.80
C GLY A 63 1.52 3.13 15.69
N ASN A 64 1.01 1.93 16.01
CA ASN A 64 0.61 0.94 15.01
C ASN A 64 -0.55 1.46 14.17
N LYS A 65 -0.41 1.31 12.84
CA LYS A 65 -1.48 1.53 11.87
C LYS A 65 -1.75 0.22 11.14
N ASP A 66 -2.95 -0.29 11.28
CA ASP A 66 -3.39 -1.48 10.56
C ASP A 66 -3.88 -1.12 9.17
N ASN A 67 -3.60 -1.99 8.20
CA ASN A 67 -4.19 -1.92 6.88
C ASN A 67 -5.53 -2.66 6.88
N PHE A 68 -6.64 -1.92 6.91
CA PHE A 68 -8.00 -2.50 6.96
C PHE A 68 -8.50 -2.98 5.60
N THR A 69 -7.77 -2.74 4.52
CA THR A 69 -8.10 -3.27 3.18
C THR A 69 -7.74 -4.75 3.06
N GLU A 70 -6.92 -5.24 3.97
CA GLU A 70 -6.49 -6.63 4.07
C GLU A 70 -6.89 -7.23 5.42
N MET A 71 -6.65 -8.52 5.58
CA MET A 71 -6.81 -9.15 6.89
C MET A 71 -5.75 -8.65 7.84
N ILE A 72 -6.16 -8.02 8.95
CA ILE A 72 -5.20 -7.51 9.93
C ILE A 72 -4.47 -8.66 10.62
N PRO A 73 -3.16 -8.54 10.89
CA PRO A 73 -2.41 -9.59 11.55
C PRO A 73 -2.77 -9.69 13.05
N LEU A 74 -2.58 -10.87 13.62
CA LEU A 74 -2.78 -11.07 15.05
C LEU A 74 -1.81 -10.22 15.89
N TYR A 75 -0.54 -10.17 15.48
CA TYR A 75 0.49 -9.35 16.12
C TYR A 75 0.78 -8.08 15.32
N THR A 76 0.88 -6.95 16.04
CA THR A 76 1.23 -5.67 15.41
C THR A 76 2.61 -5.63 14.78
N VAL A 77 3.56 -6.49 15.24
CA VAL A 77 4.91 -6.57 14.70
C VAL A 77 4.96 -7.14 13.27
N THR A 78 3.92 -7.85 12.85
CA THR A 78 3.79 -8.33 11.46
C THR A 78 3.66 -7.15 10.50
N ASN A 79 3.03 -6.05 10.92
CA ASN A 79 2.99 -4.80 10.16
C ASN A 79 4.39 -4.17 10.08
N LYS A 80 4.92 -3.99 8.88
CA LYS A 80 6.26 -3.43 8.66
C LYS A 80 6.43 -2.04 9.26
N ASN A 81 5.42 -1.17 9.15
CA ASN A 81 5.41 0.16 9.75
C ASN A 81 5.51 0.16 11.28
N SER A 82 5.16 -0.96 11.93
CA SER A 82 5.21 -1.12 13.38
C SER A 82 6.54 -1.70 13.88
N ARG A 83 7.40 -2.22 13.02
CA ARG A 83 8.66 -2.88 13.45
C ARG A 83 9.61 -1.91 14.11
N GLU A 84 9.74 -0.70 13.60
CA GLU A 84 10.63 0.33 14.17
C GLU A 84 10.10 0.95 15.48
N LEU A 85 8.80 0.84 15.75
CA LEU A 85 8.19 1.38 16.95
C LEU A 85 8.65 0.62 18.20
N GLY A 86 9.14 1.37 19.19
CA GLY A 86 9.61 0.84 20.47
C GLY A 86 10.97 0.11 20.40
N LYS A 87 11.70 0.16 19.29
CA LYS A 87 12.95 -0.56 19.06
C LYS A 87 13.99 -0.31 20.14
N SER A 88 14.27 0.94 20.47
CA SER A 88 15.22 1.34 21.52
C SER A 88 14.84 0.78 22.90
N ASN A 89 13.54 0.81 23.22
CA ASN A 89 13.01 0.27 24.46
C ASN A 89 13.16 -1.25 24.53
N TYR A 90 12.89 -1.97 23.44
CA TYR A 90 13.12 -3.42 23.38
C TYR A 90 14.62 -3.77 23.46
N GLU A 91 15.50 -3.00 22.84
CA GLU A 91 16.96 -3.17 22.97
C GLU A 91 17.42 -3.01 24.42
N THR A 92 16.92 -1.99 25.10
CA THR A 92 17.17 -1.80 26.53
C THR A 92 16.68 -3.00 27.35
N ALA A 93 15.49 -3.53 27.04
CA ALA A 93 14.97 -4.73 27.70
C ALA A 93 15.88 -5.96 27.47
N ILE A 94 16.35 -6.17 26.25
CA ILE A 94 17.28 -7.25 25.87
C ILE A 94 18.56 -7.14 26.68
N LEU A 95 19.23 -5.98 26.67
CA LEU A 95 20.48 -5.74 27.41
C LEU A 95 20.31 -5.99 28.92
N LYS A 96 19.19 -5.58 29.51
CA LYS A 96 18.89 -5.85 30.93
C LYS A 96 18.69 -7.34 31.21
N CYS A 97 18.01 -8.06 30.30
CA CYS A 97 17.83 -9.49 30.41
C CYS A 97 19.16 -10.26 30.25
N GLU A 98 19.99 -9.89 29.29
CA GLU A 98 21.34 -10.47 29.10
C GLU A 98 22.20 -10.28 30.35
N LYS A 99 22.19 -9.07 30.92
CA LYS A 99 22.87 -8.77 32.16
C LYS A 99 22.36 -9.65 33.31
N ALA A 100 21.03 -9.83 33.42
CA ALA A 100 20.44 -10.70 34.44
C ALA A 100 20.91 -12.17 34.28
N ILE A 101 20.90 -12.65 33.03
CA ILE A 101 21.30 -14.02 32.70
C ILE A 101 22.81 -14.21 32.99
N HIS A 102 23.64 -13.30 32.52
CA HIS A 102 25.10 -13.39 32.72
C HIS A 102 25.47 -13.39 34.21
N GLN A 103 24.87 -12.50 35.00
CA GLN A 103 25.25 -12.31 36.41
C GLN A 103 24.63 -13.32 37.37
N HIS A 104 23.49 -13.94 37.01
CA HIS A 104 22.69 -14.71 37.98
C HIS A 104 22.40 -16.16 37.54
N SER A 105 23.01 -16.67 36.47
CA SER A 105 22.89 -18.06 36.03
C SER A 105 23.66 -18.99 36.96
N ILE A 106 22.99 -20.05 37.41
CA ILE A 106 23.58 -21.08 38.28
C ILE A 106 23.53 -22.41 37.54
N LYS A 107 24.62 -22.78 36.91
CA LYS A 107 24.76 -24.01 36.10
C LYS A 107 25.33 -25.18 36.87
N LYS A 108 26.01 -24.93 38.00
CA LYS A 108 26.65 -25.98 38.81
C LYS A 108 25.57 -26.89 39.40
N ARG A 109 25.78 -28.22 39.23
CA ARG A 109 24.86 -29.21 39.80
C ARG A 109 24.98 -29.17 41.34
N PRO A 110 23.81 -29.23 42.08
CA PRO A 110 23.86 -29.26 43.55
C PRO A 110 24.41 -30.57 44.06
N GLU A 111 25.07 -30.50 45.23
CA GLU A 111 25.53 -31.69 45.94
C GLU A 111 24.34 -32.47 46.47
N TRP A 112 24.43 -33.79 46.40
CA TRP A 112 23.41 -34.70 46.89
C TRP A 112 23.92 -35.47 48.14
N THR A 113 23.11 -35.49 49.18
CA THR A 113 23.45 -36.25 50.40
C THR A 113 23.32 -37.76 50.10
N LYS A 114 24.42 -38.50 50.23
CA LYS A 114 24.50 -39.90 49.80
C LYS A 114 23.50 -40.82 50.46
N ASN A 115 23.06 -40.51 51.68
CA ASN A 115 22.17 -41.37 52.51
C ASN A 115 20.64 -41.20 52.23
N ARG A 116 20.28 -40.33 51.31
CA ARG A 116 18.89 -40.11 50.94
C ARG A 116 18.52 -40.75 49.59
N ARG A 117 17.45 -41.56 49.55
CA ARG A 117 16.89 -42.10 48.31
C ARG A 117 16.30 -40.99 47.46
N LYS A 118 16.65 -40.96 46.15
CA LYS A 118 16.14 -39.96 45.19
C LYS A 118 14.69 -40.27 44.82
N THR A 119 13.81 -39.29 44.95
CA THR A 119 12.47 -39.30 44.35
C THR A 119 12.53 -38.91 42.89
N ALA A 120 11.48 -39.14 42.12
CA ALA A 120 11.35 -38.70 40.73
C ALA A 120 11.57 -37.17 40.59
N LYS A 121 11.02 -36.37 41.52
CA LYS A 121 11.21 -34.92 41.57
C LYS A 121 12.70 -34.53 41.86
N ASP A 122 13.37 -35.29 42.69
CA ASP A 122 14.80 -35.05 42.97
C ASP A 122 15.65 -35.35 41.73
N ILE A 123 15.32 -36.40 40.97
CA ILE A 123 15.99 -36.78 39.75
C ILE A 123 15.78 -35.69 38.67
N GLU A 124 14.51 -35.24 38.49
CA GLU A 124 14.20 -34.12 37.58
C GLU A 124 15.00 -32.88 37.97
N TRP A 125 15.00 -32.49 39.25
CA TRP A 125 15.71 -31.33 39.74
C TRP A 125 17.22 -31.44 39.55
N LEU A 126 17.85 -32.60 39.81
CA LEU A 126 19.28 -32.84 39.60
C LEU A 126 19.69 -32.86 38.12
N ASN A 127 18.77 -33.11 37.22
CA ASN A 127 18.99 -33.11 35.76
C ASN A 127 18.77 -31.75 35.12
N ARG A 128 18.39 -30.72 35.88
CA ARG A 128 18.28 -29.35 35.39
C ARG A 128 19.65 -28.84 34.92
N LYS A 129 19.62 -27.99 33.88
CA LYS A 129 20.81 -27.28 33.37
C LYS A 129 20.91 -25.84 33.91
N GLU A 130 19.83 -25.32 34.47
CA GLU A 130 19.75 -24.01 35.15
C GLU A 130 19.02 -24.19 36.49
N TYR A 131 19.63 -23.71 37.56
CA TYR A 131 19.13 -23.87 38.93
C TYR A 131 18.58 -22.58 39.55
N ASN A 132 18.80 -21.41 38.92
CA ASN A 132 18.12 -20.20 39.35
C ASN A 132 16.65 -20.29 38.99
N PRO A 133 15.70 -20.35 39.96
CA PRO A 133 14.28 -20.60 39.72
C PRO A 133 13.57 -19.45 39.01
N PHE A 134 14.20 -18.27 38.98
CA PHE A 134 13.61 -17.06 38.37
C PHE A 134 14.07 -16.82 36.94
N LEU A 135 15.26 -17.29 36.56
CA LEU A 135 15.97 -16.83 35.35
C LEU A 135 15.25 -17.17 34.04
N TRP A 136 14.40 -18.20 34.02
CA TRP A 136 13.56 -18.50 32.84
C TRP A 136 12.70 -17.32 32.41
N LYS A 137 12.30 -16.41 33.34
CA LYS A 137 11.54 -15.21 33.02
C LYS A 137 12.38 -14.18 32.29
N ALA A 138 13.67 -14.08 32.62
CA ALA A 138 14.60 -13.20 31.89
C ALA A 138 14.81 -13.70 30.45
N TRP A 139 15.00 -15.01 30.27
CA TRP A 139 15.07 -15.63 28.94
C TRP A 139 13.80 -15.40 28.14
N MET A 140 12.64 -15.60 28.73
CA MET A 140 11.34 -15.38 28.09
C MET A 140 11.14 -13.91 27.70
N LEU A 141 11.49 -12.96 28.57
CA LEU A 141 11.38 -11.54 28.32
C LEU A 141 12.32 -11.11 27.20
N MET A 142 13.56 -11.62 27.19
CA MET A 142 14.56 -11.37 26.15
C MET A 142 14.04 -11.80 24.77
N GLY A 143 13.63 -13.08 24.63
CA GLY A 143 13.11 -13.58 23.37
C GLY A 143 11.86 -12.84 22.90
N ARG A 144 10.94 -12.47 23.83
CA ARG A 144 9.76 -11.64 23.50
C ARG A 144 10.15 -10.23 23.05
N SER A 145 11.17 -9.62 23.67
CA SER A 145 11.67 -8.31 23.27
C SER A 145 12.28 -8.35 21.87
N GLN A 146 13.05 -9.39 21.55
CA GLN A 146 13.58 -9.66 20.21
C GLN A 146 12.44 -9.84 19.20
N PHE A 147 11.44 -10.66 19.51
CA PHE A 147 10.25 -10.87 18.65
C PHE A 147 9.52 -9.56 18.34
N PHE A 148 9.17 -8.77 19.36
CA PHE A 148 8.45 -7.51 19.16
C PHE A 148 9.33 -6.39 18.57
N LYS A 149 10.66 -6.51 18.64
CA LYS A 149 11.59 -5.67 17.89
C LYS A 149 11.57 -5.99 16.39
N GLY A 150 11.09 -7.18 15.99
CA GLY A 150 11.14 -7.71 14.64
C GLY A 150 12.41 -8.54 14.32
N ASP A 151 13.21 -8.83 15.33
CA ASP A 151 14.38 -9.72 15.25
C ASP A 151 13.92 -11.16 15.50
N PHE A 152 13.29 -11.76 14.50
CA PHE A 152 12.72 -13.09 14.62
C PHE A 152 13.78 -14.18 14.68
N ASP A 153 14.93 -14.01 14.00
CA ASP A 153 16.05 -14.94 14.03
C ASP A 153 16.68 -14.99 15.43
N GLY A 154 16.97 -13.83 16.01
CA GLY A 154 17.48 -13.72 17.36
C GLY A 154 16.51 -14.29 18.39
N ALA A 155 15.20 -14.01 18.23
CA ALA A 155 14.14 -14.57 19.07
C ALA A 155 14.07 -16.11 18.95
N ALA A 156 14.09 -16.65 17.74
CA ALA A 156 14.08 -18.09 17.47
C ALA A 156 15.28 -18.79 18.12
N ALA A 157 16.50 -18.25 17.95
CA ALA A 157 17.70 -18.76 18.59
C ALA A 157 17.57 -18.76 20.12
N THR A 158 17.04 -17.67 20.70
CA THR A 158 16.81 -17.54 22.15
C THR A 158 15.80 -18.60 22.64
N PHE A 159 14.66 -18.79 21.98
CA PHE A 159 13.64 -19.75 22.37
C PHE A 159 14.07 -21.19 22.12
N ALA A 160 14.83 -21.47 21.05
CA ALA A 160 15.43 -22.76 20.79
C ALA A 160 16.45 -23.13 21.89
N TYR A 161 17.31 -22.18 22.29
CA TYR A 161 18.22 -22.39 23.42
C TYR A 161 17.48 -22.59 24.74
N MET A 162 16.45 -21.76 25.01
CA MET A 162 15.61 -21.86 26.19
C MET A 162 14.92 -23.22 26.28
N SER A 163 14.39 -23.76 25.18
CA SER A 163 13.75 -25.08 25.16
C SER A 163 14.74 -26.20 25.53
N ARG A 164 15.98 -26.14 25.07
CA ARG A 164 17.05 -27.11 25.44
C ARG A 164 17.51 -26.95 26.89
N LEU A 165 17.53 -25.70 27.38
CA LEU A 165 17.96 -25.41 28.75
C LEU A 165 16.96 -25.91 29.79
N TYR A 166 15.65 -25.78 29.48
CA TYR A 166 14.55 -26.13 30.38
C TYR A 166 13.78 -27.39 29.95
N ALA A 167 14.44 -28.30 29.23
CA ALA A 167 13.82 -29.54 28.71
C ALA A 167 13.15 -30.40 29.81
N THR A 168 13.69 -30.39 31.03
CA THR A 168 13.15 -31.13 32.19
C THR A 168 11.96 -30.42 32.87
N GLN A 169 11.57 -29.24 32.40
CA GLN A 169 10.51 -28.43 33.01
C GLN A 169 9.38 -28.19 31.98
N PRO A 170 8.36 -29.08 31.91
CA PRO A 170 7.38 -29.08 30.82
C PRO A 170 6.64 -27.75 30.62
N ALA A 171 6.36 -27.03 31.73
CA ALA A 171 5.69 -25.75 31.66
C ALA A 171 6.49 -24.64 30.97
N ILE A 172 7.82 -24.62 31.20
CA ILE A 172 8.73 -23.64 30.62
C ILE A 172 9.10 -24.06 29.18
N TYR A 173 9.39 -25.35 29.00
CA TYR A 173 9.66 -25.97 27.71
C TYR A 173 8.53 -25.70 26.73
N GLY A 174 7.27 -25.98 27.12
CA GLY A 174 6.12 -25.76 26.26
C GLY A 174 5.91 -24.29 25.86
N ARG A 175 6.19 -23.34 26.77
CA ARG A 175 6.15 -21.90 26.45
C ARG A 175 7.25 -21.49 25.46
N ALA A 176 8.47 -21.98 25.68
CA ALA A 176 9.58 -21.68 24.76
C ALA A 176 9.30 -22.21 23.35
N ARG A 177 8.76 -23.42 23.24
CA ARG A 177 8.40 -24.04 21.95
C ARG A 177 7.26 -23.27 21.28
N ALA A 178 6.26 -22.78 22.03
CA ALA A 178 5.18 -21.96 21.47
C ALA A 178 5.71 -20.65 20.84
N TRP A 179 6.63 -19.97 21.53
CA TRP A 179 7.26 -18.76 21.00
C TRP A 179 8.23 -19.05 19.84
N LEU A 180 8.91 -20.19 19.85
CA LEU A 180 9.74 -20.63 18.74
C LEU A 180 8.91 -20.83 17.48
N ALA A 181 7.76 -21.52 17.59
CA ALA A 181 6.85 -21.68 16.46
C ALA A 181 6.34 -20.34 15.92
N LYS A 182 6.02 -19.36 16.80
CA LYS A 182 5.64 -18.02 16.37
C LYS A 182 6.73 -17.31 15.57
N CYS A 183 8.00 -17.45 15.97
CA CYS A 183 9.11 -16.87 15.22
C CYS A 183 9.20 -17.45 13.81
N TYR A 184 9.00 -18.76 13.67
CA TYR A 184 9.00 -19.42 12.35
C TYR A 184 7.79 -19.00 11.49
N ILE A 185 6.61 -18.84 12.11
CA ILE A 185 5.40 -18.36 11.42
C ILE A 185 5.65 -16.96 10.84
N GLU A 186 6.19 -16.03 11.62
CA GLU A 186 6.48 -14.66 11.18
C GLU A 186 7.56 -14.56 10.10
N GLN A 187 8.42 -15.59 9.96
CA GLN A 187 9.44 -15.72 8.91
C GLN A 187 8.91 -16.48 7.67
N ASP A 188 7.64 -16.91 7.68
CA ASP A 188 7.04 -17.80 6.67
C ASP A 188 7.75 -19.17 6.53
N TRP A 189 8.46 -19.61 7.59
CA TRP A 189 9.08 -20.92 7.67
C TRP A 189 8.07 -21.98 8.11
N ARG A 190 7.16 -22.28 7.20
CA ARG A 190 5.96 -23.11 7.48
C ARG A 190 6.29 -24.51 7.95
N TYR A 191 7.27 -25.16 7.32
CA TYR A 191 7.67 -26.52 7.65
C TYR A 191 8.27 -26.61 9.05
N ASP A 192 9.14 -25.65 9.43
CA ASP A 192 9.73 -25.60 10.76
C ASP A 192 8.70 -25.31 11.84
N ALA A 193 7.76 -24.40 11.56
CA ALA A 193 6.64 -24.11 12.46
C ALA A 193 5.76 -25.34 12.67
N GLU A 194 5.41 -26.04 11.59
CA GLU A 194 4.58 -27.26 11.62
C GLU A 194 5.28 -28.38 12.40
N ASP A 195 6.60 -28.58 12.22
CA ASP A 195 7.36 -29.58 12.96
C ASP A 195 7.33 -29.31 14.47
N VAL A 196 7.55 -28.06 14.86
CA VAL A 196 7.45 -27.67 16.29
C VAL A 196 6.05 -27.92 16.84
N ILE A 197 5.00 -27.59 16.09
CA ILE A 197 3.59 -27.78 16.48
C ILE A 197 3.28 -29.27 16.61
N ARG A 198 3.60 -30.09 15.61
CA ARG A 198 3.37 -31.53 15.58
C ARG A 198 4.06 -32.26 16.72
N ASN A 199 5.31 -31.92 16.99
CA ASN A 199 6.07 -32.51 18.10
C ASN A 199 5.41 -32.17 19.45
N MET A 200 4.92 -30.95 19.64
CA MET A 200 4.26 -30.57 20.88
C MET A 200 2.85 -31.19 21.04
N GLN A 201 2.13 -31.43 19.96
CA GLN A 201 0.85 -32.17 20.01
C GLN A 201 1.06 -33.61 20.48
N ARG A 202 2.13 -34.24 19.98
CA ARG A 202 2.51 -35.62 20.42
C ARG A 202 2.94 -35.66 21.89
N ASP A 203 3.72 -34.67 22.35
CA ASP A 203 4.34 -34.67 23.69
C ASP A 203 3.38 -34.18 24.78
N SER A 204 2.16 -33.82 24.46
CA SER A 204 1.14 -33.17 25.29
C SER A 204 1.55 -31.81 25.88
N ILE A 205 0.66 -30.83 25.76
CA ILE A 205 0.95 -29.46 26.22
C ILE A 205 0.62 -29.31 27.70
N HIS A 206 1.62 -28.91 28.49
CA HIS A 206 1.41 -28.59 29.88
C HIS A 206 0.41 -27.45 30.07
N TRP A 207 -0.57 -27.57 30.96
CA TRP A 207 -1.67 -26.60 31.15
C TRP A 207 -1.22 -25.16 31.37
N ARG A 208 -0.04 -24.93 31.98
CA ARG A 208 0.54 -23.58 32.16
C ARG A 208 1.11 -22.96 30.89
N ALA A 209 1.30 -23.75 29.85
CA ALA A 209 1.74 -23.28 28.54
C ALA A 209 0.56 -23.15 27.55
N GLN A 210 -0.64 -23.60 27.92
CA GLN A 210 -1.81 -23.64 27.03
C GLN A 210 -2.15 -22.28 26.45
N LYS A 211 -2.04 -21.21 27.25
CA LYS A 211 -2.31 -19.85 26.78
C LYS A 211 -1.40 -19.46 25.62
N GLU A 212 -0.11 -19.68 25.73
CA GLU A 212 0.87 -19.38 24.67
C GLU A 212 0.58 -20.20 23.40
N TRP A 213 0.14 -21.46 23.56
CA TRP A 213 -0.22 -22.33 22.44
C TRP A 213 -1.54 -21.94 21.78
N ASP A 214 -2.53 -21.45 22.51
CA ASP A 214 -3.77 -20.93 21.92
C ASP A 214 -3.46 -19.76 20.97
N TYR A 215 -2.54 -18.85 21.35
CA TYR A 215 -2.05 -17.78 20.46
C TYR A 215 -1.28 -18.34 19.26
N THR A 216 -0.42 -19.35 19.47
CA THR A 216 0.39 -19.96 18.39
C THR A 216 -0.50 -20.66 17.37
N TYR A 217 -1.50 -21.41 17.80
CA TYR A 217 -2.42 -22.06 16.88
C TYR A 217 -3.29 -21.05 16.11
N ALA A 218 -3.80 -20.03 16.79
CA ALA A 218 -4.56 -18.97 16.11
C ALA A 218 -3.72 -18.34 15.00
N ASP A 219 -2.48 -17.95 15.29
CA ASP A 219 -1.56 -17.32 14.39
C ASP A 219 -1.17 -18.25 13.21
N TYR A 220 -0.85 -19.50 13.50
CA TYR A 220 -0.50 -20.50 12.51
C TYR A 220 -1.63 -20.72 11.49
N TYR A 221 -2.85 -20.97 11.98
CA TYR A 221 -3.99 -21.22 11.11
C TYR A 221 -4.38 -19.99 10.28
N ILE A 222 -4.19 -18.78 10.81
CA ILE A 222 -4.38 -17.54 10.03
C ILE A 222 -3.37 -17.46 8.88
N HIS A 223 -2.09 -17.75 9.14
CA HIS A 223 -1.03 -17.67 8.13
C HIS A 223 -1.16 -18.72 7.02
N ILE A 224 -1.64 -19.92 7.34
CA ILE A 224 -1.89 -20.95 6.31
C ILE A 224 -3.23 -20.79 5.60
N GLY A 225 -4.10 -19.86 6.05
CA GLY A 225 -5.41 -19.60 5.46
C GLY A 225 -6.52 -20.56 5.91
N ASP A 226 -6.29 -21.43 6.91
CA ASP A 226 -7.32 -22.29 7.49
C ASP A 226 -8.10 -21.52 8.57
N PHE A 227 -9.02 -20.69 8.11
CA PHE A 227 -9.79 -19.81 8.97
C PHE A 227 -10.80 -20.55 9.85
N GLU A 228 -11.27 -21.71 9.41
CA GLU A 228 -12.20 -22.54 10.23
C GLU A 228 -11.50 -23.01 11.50
N GLN A 229 -10.26 -23.46 11.41
CA GLN A 229 -9.46 -23.87 12.54
C GLN A 229 -8.93 -22.68 13.36
N ALA A 230 -8.69 -21.52 12.74
CA ALA A 230 -8.24 -20.32 13.44
C ALA A 230 -9.26 -19.77 14.41
N ILE A 231 -10.55 -19.75 14.05
CA ILE A 231 -11.65 -19.15 14.83
C ILE A 231 -11.75 -19.67 16.27
N PRO A 232 -11.78 -20.98 16.57
CA PRO A 232 -11.88 -21.48 17.93
C PRO A 232 -10.68 -21.11 18.81
N TYR A 233 -9.47 -21.05 18.23
CA TYR A 233 -8.28 -20.61 18.97
C TYR A 233 -8.28 -19.11 19.19
N LEU A 234 -8.66 -18.31 18.19
CA LEU A 234 -8.80 -16.86 18.34
C LEU A 234 -9.86 -16.50 19.39
N ALA A 235 -10.94 -17.26 19.51
CA ALA A 235 -11.93 -17.07 20.58
C ALA A 235 -11.31 -17.25 21.98
N LYS A 236 -10.40 -18.22 22.16
CA LYS A 236 -9.65 -18.39 23.41
C LYS A 236 -8.66 -17.24 23.62
N VAL A 237 -7.98 -16.78 22.57
CA VAL A 237 -7.08 -15.61 22.61
C VAL A 237 -7.83 -14.38 23.12
N ILE A 238 -8.97 -14.03 22.52
CA ILE A 238 -9.84 -12.92 22.92
C ILE A 238 -10.26 -13.03 24.40
N LYS A 239 -10.54 -14.24 24.88
CA LYS A 239 -10.88 -14.48 26.29
C LYS A 239 -9.70 -14.17 27.22
N HIS A 240 -8.47 -14.47 26.78
CA HIS A 240 -7.25 -14.24 27.54
C HIS A 240 -6.75 -12.80 27.49
N GLU A 241 -7.14 -12.01 26.47
CA GLU A 241 -6.65 -10.65 26.30
C GLU A 241 -7.33 -9.66 27.27
N MET A 242 -6.53 -8.91 28.00
CA MET A 242 -6.96 -7.95 29.01
C MET A 242 -6.91 -6.50 28.50
N ARG A 243 -6.07 -6.20 27.52
CA ARG A 243 -5.90 -4.85 26.97
C ARG A 243 -7.05 -4.55 26.01
N ARG A 244 -7.79 -3.49 26.28
CA ARG A 244 -9.03 -3.17 25.53
C ARG A 244 -8.78 -2.90 24.05
N LYS A 245 -7.69 -2.16 23.71
CA LYS A 245 -7.34 -1.85 22.33
C LYS A 245 -7.00 -3.13 21.53
N GLN A 246 -6.12 -3.97 22.08
CA GLN A 246 -5.75 -5.24 21.45
C GLN A 246 -6.96 -6.19 21.33
N LYS A 247 -7.78 -6.28 22.34
CA LYS A 247 -9.02 -7.07 22.33
C LYS A 247 -9.99 -6.60 21.24
N ALA A 248 -10.07 -5.29 20.99
CA ALA A 248 -10.88 -4.75 19.91
C ALA A 248 -10.32 -5.15 18.53
N ARG A 249 -8.99 -5.12 18.35
CA ARG A 249 -8.33 -5.63 17.13
C ARG A 249 -8.62 -7.12 16.91
N GLU A 250 -8.50 -7.92 17.95
CA GLU A 250 -8.76 -9.36 17.88
C GLU A 250 -10.23 -9.66 17.54
N TRP A 251 -11.19 -8.88 18.04
CA TRP A 251 -12.60 -8.98 17.62
C TRP A 251 -12.81 -8.54 16.17
N PHE A 252 -12.07 -7.54 15.70
CA PHE A 252 -12.12 -7.13 14.29
C PHE A 252 -11.59 -8.26 13.40
N LEU A 253 -10.43 -8.82 13.73
CA LEU A 253 -9.86 -10.00 13.05
C LEU A 253 -10.84 -11.19 13.07
N MET A 254 -11.50 -11.46 14.19
CA MET A 254 -12.53 -12.48 14.27
C MET A 254 -13.66 -12.24 13.26
N GLY A 255 -14.09 -10.99 13.12
CA GLY A 255 -15.09 -10.59 12.13
C GLY A 255 -14.62 -10.84 10.70
N GLN A 256 -13.36 -10.50 10.39
CA GLN A 256 -12.76 -10.76 9.08
C GLN A 256 -12.67 -12.26 8.76
N LEU A 257 -12.21 -13.10 9.71
CA LEU A 257 -12.15 -14.55 9.54
C LEU A 257 -13.55 -15.16 9.30
N GLN A 258 -14.54 -14.75 10.09
CA GLN A 258 -15.92 -15.23 9.94
C GLN A 258 -16.55 -14.77 8.61
N ALA A 259 -16.26 -13.56 8.17
CA ALA A 259 -16.68 -13.04 6.87
C ALA A 259 -16.07 -13.84 5.71
N ALA A 260 -14.77 -14.16 5.79
CA ALA A 260 -14.04 -14.91 4.78
C ALA A 260 -14.62 -16.33 4.57
N ILE A 261 -15.08 -17.00 5.64
CA ILE A 261 -15.72 -18.31 5.55
C ILE A 261 -17.26 -18.24 5.34
N GLY A 262 -17.79 -17.03 5.06
CA GLY A 262 -19.20 -16.83 4.75
C GLY A 262 -20.16 -16.77 5.93
N LYS A 263 -19.68 -16.83 7.19
CA LYS A 263 -20.50 -16.73 8.41
C LYS A 263 -20.84 -15.27 8.74
N ARG A 264 -21.77 -14.70 7.97
CA ARG A 264 -22.06 -13.26 7.97
C ARG A 264 -22.65 -12.73 9.28
N GLU A 265 -23.57 -13.48 9.87
CA GLU A 265 -24.22 -13.07 11.14
C GLU A 265 -23.23 -13.04 12.30
N GLU A 266 -22.36 -14.03 12.37
CA GLU A 266 -21.29 -14.11 13.36
C GLU A 266 -20.27 -12.99 13.15
N ALA A 267 -19.86 -12.74 11.90
CA ALA A 267 -18.99 -11.64 11.55
C ALA A 267 -19.60 -10.28 11.96
N TYR A 268 -20.87 -10.07 11.69
CA TYR A 268 -21.59 -8.87 12.14
C TYR A 268 -21.56 -8.72 13.66
N LYS A 269 -21.79 -9.81 14.40
CA LYS A 269 -21.73 -9.80 15.88
C LYS A 269 -20.31 -9.47 16.36
N ALA A 270 -19.28 -10.03 15.72
CA ALA A 270 -17.89 -9.76 16.05
C ALA A 270 -17.54 -8.29 15.86
N PHE A 271 -17.86 -7.69 14.69
CA PHE A 271 -17.65 -6.25 14.46
C PHE A 271 -18.46 -5.36 15.40
N LYS A 272 -19.65 -5.78 15.80
CA LYS A 272 -20.44 -5.08 16.83
C LYS A 272 -19.78 -5.13 18.22
N HIS A 273 -19.05 -6.20 18.56
CA HIS A 273 -18.24 -6.27 19.77
C HIS A 273 -17.07 -5.27 19.75
N VAL A 274 -16.46 -5.04 18.59
CA VAL A 274 -15.42 -3.99 18.43
C VAL A 274 -15.93 -2.64 18.92
N ILE A 275 -17.09 -2.21 18.41
CA ILE A 275 -17.69 -0.90 18.75
C ILE A 275 -17.98 -0.79 20.26
N ARG A 276 -18.44 -1.88 20.89
CA ARG A 276 -18.74 -1.91 22.35
C ARG A 276 -17.51 -1.73 23.23
N LEU A 277 -16.32 -2.04 22.71
CA LEU A 277 -15.06 -1.86 23.43
C LEU A 277 -14.53 -0.42 23.40
N ASN A 278 -15.21 0.49 22.71
CA ASN A 278 -14.81 1.89 22.54
C ASN A 278 -13.34 2.00 22.07
N PRO A 279 -13.01 1.48 20.88
CA PRO A 279 -11.68 1.49 20.31
C PRO A 279 -11.34 2.89 19.78
N PRO A 280 -10.10 3.12 19.24
CA PRO A 280 -9.78 4.28 18.44
C PRO A 280 -10.76 4.43 17.27
N TYR A 281 -11.04 5.69 16.90
CA TYR A 281 -12.06 6.03 15.89
C TYR A 281 -11.89 5.28 14.57
N GLU A 282 -10.67 5.16 14.08
CA GLU A 282 -10.34 4.47 12.83
C GLU A 282 -10.80 2.99 12.84
N LEU A 283 -10.53 2.27 13.93
CA LEU A 283 -10.97 0.88 14.08
C LEU A 283 -12.50 0.78 14.22
N GLU A 284 -13.14 1.72 14.94
CA GLU A 284 -14.59 1.79 15.03
C GLU A 284 -15.23 2.06 13.67
N PHE A 285 -14.67 3.01 12.92
CA PHE A 285 -15.14 3.38 11.59
C PHE A 285 -15.07 2.19 10.64
N ASN A 286 -13.92 1.52 10.56
CA ASN A 286 -13.75 0.32 9.71
C ASN A 286 -14.64 -0.85 10.14
N ALA A 287 -14.90 -1.02 11.45
CA ALA A 287 -15.88 -2.00 11.91
C ALA A 287 -17.31 -1.67 11.42
N ARG A 288 -17.69 -0.40 11.35
CA ARG A 288 -19.00 0.03 10.80
C ARG A 288 -19.10 -0.20 9.29
N ILE A 289 -18.01 0.03 8.55
CA ILE A 289 -17.91 -0.28 7.12
C ILE A 289 -18.08 -1.79 6.92
N ALA A 290 -17.26 -2.61 7.56
CA ALA A 290 -17.30 -4.07 7.45
C ALA A 290 -18.68 -4.66 7.84
N MET A 291 -19.33 -4.11 8.87
CA MET A 291 -20.72 -4.49 9.21
C MET A 291 -21.70 -4.21 8.06
N SER A 292 -21.50 -3.13 7.31
CA SER A 292 -22.38 -2.77 6.19
C SER A 292 -22.14 -3.70 4.99
N GLU A 293 -20.90 -4.04 4.70
CA GLU A 293 -20.52 -4.97 3.63
C GLU A 293 -21.05 -6.40 3.89
N VAL A 294 -20.82 -6.92 5.09
CA VAL A 294 -21.25 -8.27 5.48
C VAL A 294 -22.77 -8.45 5.40
N MET A 295 -23.53 -7.41 5.75
CA MET A 295 -25.00 -7.44 5.74
C MET A 295 -25.66 -6.99 4.45
N ALA A 296 -24.86 -6.67 3.40
CA ALA A 296 -25.38 -6.16 2.14
C ALA A 296 -26.22 -7.18 1.37
N LYS A 297 -25.89 -8.47 1.45
CA LYS A 297 -26.63 -9.52 0.73
C LYS A 297 -28.11 -9.55 1.16
N GLY A 298 -29.01 -9.21 0.24
CA GLY A 298 -30.46 -9.09 0.47
C GLY A 298 -30.90 -7.75 1.11
N ASN A 299 -29.97 -6.89 1.52
CA ASN A 299 -30.25 -5.58 2.13
C ASN A 299 -29.42 -4.43 1.54
N ALA A 300 -28.93 -4.58 0.29
CA ALA A 300 -27.99 -3.66 -0.35
C ALA A 300 -28.47 -2.20 -0.29
N LYS A 301 -29.72 -1.91 -0.68
CA LYS A 301 -30.29 -0.55 -0.65
C LYS A 301 -30.24 0.10 0.73
N LYS A 302 -30.51 -0.67 1.79
CA LYS A 302 -30.47 -0.18 3.19
C LYS A 302 -29.05 0.09 3.64
N MET A 303 -28.10 -0.76 3.26
CA MET A 303 -26.70 -0.60 3.61
C MET A 303 -26.07 0.59 2.85
N ILE A 304 -26.35 0.75 1.57
CA ILE A 304 -25.94 1.91 0.78
C ILE A 304 -26.50 3.21 1.37
N ALA A 305 -27.79 3.23 1.76
CA ALA A 305 -28.39 4.41 2.42
C ALA A 305 -27.69 4.75 3.76
N ARG A 306 -27.22 3.72 4.49
CA ARG A 306 -26.41 3.91 5.72
C ARG A 306 -25.04 4.49 5.41
N LEU A 307 -24.35 3.96 4.41
CA LEU A 307 -23.04 4.45 3.97
C LEU A 307 -23.15 5.90 3.42
N LYS A 308 -24.20 6.24 2.67
CA LYS A 308 -24.45 7.63 2.23
C LYS A 308 -24.59 8.59 3.41
N ARG A 309 -25.28 8.18 4.51
CA ARG A 309 -25.35 8.97 5.75
C ARG A 309 -23.99 9.09 6.44
N MET A 310 -23.15 8.04 6.38
CA MET A 310 -21.79 8.13 6.89
C MET A 310 -20.94 9.09 6.04
N ALA A 311 -21.10 9.09 4.72
CA ALA A 311 -20.40 9.99 3.82
C ALA A 311 -20.79 11.47 4.03
N SER A 312 -22.02 11.77 4.46
CA SER A 312 -22.46 13.14 4.74
C SER A 312 -22.08 13.67 6.12
N SER A 313 -21.46 12.86 6.97
CA SER A 313 -21.01 13.26 8.30
C SER A 313 -19.63 13.94 8.22
N ASP A 314 -19.50 15.14 8.83
CA ASP A 314 -18.25 15.90 8.87
C ASP A 314 -17.08 15.14 9.51
N ASN A 315 -17.37 14.26 10.44
CA ASN A 315 -16.36 13.44 11.12
C ASN A 315 -15.70 12.40 10.17
N ASN A 316 -16.31 12.12 9.02
CA ASN A 316 -15.86 11.11 8.07
C ASN A 316 -15.22 11.70 6.81
N LYS A 317 -14.99 13.01 6.75
CA LYS A 317 -14.41 13.67 5.56
C LYS A 317 -13.06 13.07 5.13
N GLU A 318 -12.28 12.60 6.08
CA GLU A 318 -10.97 11.98 5.82
C GLU A 318 -11.05 10.52 5.39
N TYR A 319 -12.23 9.90 5.42
CA TYR A 319 -12.46 8.48 5.15
C TYR A 319 -13.48 8.26 4.02
N LEU A 320 -13.71 9.28 3.18
CA LEU A 320 -14.72 9.20 2.12
C LEU A 320 -14.35 8.15 1.06
N ASP A 321 -13.09 8.00 0.74
CA ASP A 321 -12.56 6.95 -0.13
C ASP A 321 -13.01 5.56 0.34
N GLN A 322 -12.86 5.25 1.62
CA GLN A 322 -13.27 3.97 2.21
C GLN A 322 -14.80 3.77 2.20
N VAL A 323 -15.57 4.84 2.47
CA VAL A 323 -17.05 4.76 2.41
C VAL A 323 -17.53 4.46 0.98
N TYR A 324 -16.98 5.17 0.01
CA TYR A 324 -17.34 4.95 -1.39
C TYR A 324 -16.79 3.63 -1.94
N TYR A 325 -15.63 3.19 -1.46
CA TYR A 325 -15.11 1.86 -1.73
C TYR A 325 -16.09 0.76 -1.29
N ALA A 326 -16.56 0.83 -0.04
CA ALA A 326 -17.55 -0.11 0.47
C ALA A 326 -18.88 -0.07 -0.31
N MET A 327 -19.33 1.13 -0.74
CA MET A 327 -20.52 1.24 -1.60
C MET A 327 -20.29 0.56 -2.96
N GLY A 328 -19.11 0.75 -3.57
CA GLY A 328 -18.72 0.09 -4.80
C GLY A 328 -18.72 -1.43 -4.67
N ASN A 329 -18.13 -1.97 -3.60
CA ASN A 329 -18.12 -3.41 -3.30
C ASN A 329 -19.55 -3.97 -3.16
N ILE A 330 -20.46 -3.23 -2.52
CA ILE A 330 -21.87 -3.65 -2.41
C ILE A 330 -22.55 -3.69 -3.79
N TYR A 331 -22.32 -2.69 -4.63
CA TYR A 331 -22.86 -2.68 -6.00
C TYR A 331 -22.31 -3.83 -6.85
N LEU A 332 -21.01 -4.13 -6.73
CA LEU A 332 -20.40 -5.28 -7.43
C LEU A 332 -21.01 -6.61 -7.00
N ASN A 333 -21.28 -6.79 -5.71
CA ASN A 333 -21.93 -7.99 -5.19
C ASN A 333 -23.37 -8.17 -5.73
N GLU A 334 -24.04 -7.06 -6.04
CA GLU A 334 -25.36 -7.04 -6.72
C GLU A 334 -25.23 -7.08 -8.26
N LYS A 335 -24.00 -7.23 -8.80
CA LYS A 335 -23.69 -7.23 -10.25
C LYS A 335 -24.01 -5.90 -10.96
N ASP A 336 -24.10 -4.81 -10.22
CA ASP A 336 -24.32 -3.45 -10.75
C ASP A 336 -22.98 -2.73 -10.95
N THR A 337 -22.34 -3.03 -12.07
CA THR A 337 -21.01 -2.51 -12.41
C THR A 337 -21.02 -0.99 -12.64
N VAL A 338 -22.11 -0.46 -13.19
CA VAL A 338 -22.21 0.97 -13.52
C VAL A 338 -22.21 1.83 -12.25
N HIS A 339 -23.05 1.47 -11.27
CA HIS A 339 -23.06 2.19 -9.99
C HIS A 339 -21.80 1.91 -9.16
N ALA A 340 -21.18 0.74 -9.31
CA ALA A 340 -19.90 0.44 -8.67
C ALA A 340 -18.79 1.37 -9.16
N ILE A 341 -18.63 1.52 -10.48
CA ILE A 341 -17.66 2.45 -11.09
C ILE A 341 -17.95 3.89 -10.62
N SER A 342 -19.21 4.32 -10.67
CA SER A 342 -19.59 5.66 -10.20
C SER A 342 -19.25 5.87 -8.72
N ALA A 343 -19.42 4.86 -7.88
CA ALA A 343 -19.05 4.94 -6.47
C ALA A 343 -17.53 5.05 -6.31
N TYR A 344 -16.74 4.23 -6.98
CA TYR A 344 -15.28 4.29 -6.91
C TYR A 344 -14.72 5.60 -7.45
N GLU A 345 -15.22 6.11 -8.58
CA GLU A 345 -14.81 7.43 -9.11
C GLU A 345 -15.14 8.56 -8.11
N ASN A 346 -16.30 8.51 -7.47
CA ASN A 346 -16.65 9.47 -6.42
C ASN A 346 -15.72 9.34 -5.21
N GLY A 347 -15.31 8.12 -4.86
CA GLY A 347 -14.35 7.84 -3.80
C GLY A 347 -12.99 8.45 -4.12
N ASN A 348 -12.49 8.22 -5.34
CA ASN A 348 -11.23 8.80 -5.81
C ASN A 348 -11.28 10.34 -5.82
N ALA A 349 -12.35 10.93 -6.35
CA ALA A 349 -12.52 12.38 -6.46
C ALA A 349 -12.64 13.08 -5.09
N LYS A 350 -13.22 12.40 -4.08
CA LYS A 350 -13.43 12.95 -2.73
C LYS A 350 -12.38 12.52 -1.72
N ALA A 351 -11.42 11.70 -2.11
CA ALA A 351 -10.31 11.29 -1.25
C ALA A 351 -9.48 12.50 -0.84
N THR A 352 -9.36 12.74 0.46
CA THR A 352 -8.53 13.80 1.03
C THR A 352 -7.15 13.32 1.44
N ARG A 353 -6.99 11.98 1.55
CA ARG A 353 -5.73 11.30 1.89
C ARG A 353 -5.24 10.49 0.69
N SER A 354 -3.93 10.49 0.49
CA SER A 354 -3.26 9.62 -0.49
C SER A 354 -2.63 8.46 0.27
N GLY A 355 -3.46 7.50 0.69
CA GLY A 355 -3.07 6.33 1.44
C GLY A 355 -3.30 5.02 0.67
N ILE A 356 -2.98 3.89 1.32
CA ILE A 356 -3.15 2.55 0.76
C ILE A 356 -4.62 2.30 0.38
N GLU A 357 -5.56 2.82 1.15
CA GLU A 357 -7.00 2.67 0.92
C GLU A 357 -7.43 3.26 -0.43
N LYS A 358 -6.92 4.46 -0.76
CA LYS A 358 -7.13 5.07 -2.08
C LYS A 358 -6.46 4.22 -3.17
N GLY A 359 -5.25 3.70 -2.92
CA GLY A 359 -4.55 2.80 -3.85
C GLY A 359 -5.36 1.54 -4.16
N VAL A 360 -5.96 0.91 -3.15
CA VAL A 360 -6.81 -0.28 -3.33
C VAL A 360 -8.12 0.06 -4.06
N LEU A 361 -8.73 1.20 -3.76
CA LEU A 361 -9.90 1.68 -4.51
C LEU A 361 -9.58 1.84 -6.00
N LEU A 362 -8.47 2.50 -6.32
CA LEU A 362 -8.01 2.71 -7.70
C LEU A 362 -7.65 1.38 -8.38
N LEU A 363 -7.07 0.43 -7.65
CA LEU A 363 -6.79 -0.91 -8.18
C LEU A 363 -8.09 -1.61 -8.64
N HIS A 364 -9.11 -1.66 -7.78
CA HIS A 364 -10.39 -2.26 -8.13
C HIS A 364 -11.11 -1.54 -9.28
N LEU A 365 -11.01 -0.21 -9.31
CA LEU A 365 -11.54 0.60 -10.41
C LEU A 365 -10.81 0.29 -11.73
N GLY A 366 -9.48 0.19 -11.66
CA GLY A 366 -8.63 -0.20 -12.79
C GLY A 366 -8.95 -1.60 -13.31
N ASP A 367 -9.17 -2.57 -12.42
CA ASP A 367 -9.58 -3.94 -12.79
C ASP A 367 -10.94 -3.95 -13.50
N LEU A 368 -11.88 -3.11 -13.08
CA LEU A 368 -13.18 -2.98 -13.77
C LEU A 368 -13.01 -2.38 -15.15
N TYR A 369 -12.25 -1.32 -15.30
CA TYR A 369 -11.97 -0.71 -16.60
C TYR A 369 -11.20 -1.65 -17.53
N TRP A 370 -10.23 -2.39 -16.98
CA TRP A 370 -9.53 -3.43 -17.71
C TRP A 370 -10.47 -4.51 -18.25
N GLY A 371 -11.38 -5.04 -17.41
CA GLY A 371 -12.37 -6.02 -17.82
C GLY A 371 -13.39 -5.49 -18.84
N MET A 372 -13.54 -4.18 -18.94
CA MET A 372 -14.38 -3.50 -19.93
C MET A 372 -13.61 -3.05 -21.19
N GLU A 373 -12.33 -3.40 -21.31
CA GLU A 373 -11.42 -3.00 -22.39
C GLU A 373 -11.24 -1.49 -22.54
N LYS A 374 -11.50 -0.73 -21.45
CA LYS A 374 -11.24 0.71 -21.35
C LYS A 374 -9.83 0.97 -20.86
N TYR A 375 -8.88 0.77 -21.76
CA TYR A 375 -7.45 0.73 -21.38
C TYR A 375 -6.90 2.08 -20.92
N SER A 376 -7.38 3.20 -21.44
CA SER A 376 -6.99 4.54 -21.00
C SER A 376 -7.40 4.81 -19.55
N ASP A 377 -8.66 4.50 -19.20
CA ASP A 377 -9.12 4.63 -17.82
C ASP A 377 -8.41 3.66 -16.87
N ALA A 378 -8.13 2.44 -17.33
CA ALA A 378 -7.38 1.45 -16.56
C ALA A 378 -5.93 1.91 -16.31
N GLN A 379 -5.25 2.47 -17.33
CA GLN A 379 -3.90 3.03 -17.21
C GLN A 379 -3.86 4.13 -16.15
N ARG A 380 -4.78 5.09 -16.21
CA ARG A 380 -4.90 6.16 -15.23
C ARG A 380 -5.00 5.60 -13.80
N CYS A 381 -5.90 4.62 -13.60
CA CYS A 381 -6.14 4.02 -12.30
C CYS A 381 -4.92 3.24 -11.76
N TYR A 382 -4.29 2.39 -12.58
CA TYR A 382 -3.12 1.63 -12.15
C TYR A 382 -1.90 2.52 -11.93
N GLY A 383 -1.68 3.53 -12.77
CA GLY A 383 -0.58 4.48 -12.63
C GLY A 383 -0.63 5.25 -11.30
N GLU A 384 -1.83 5.69 -10.88
CA GLU A 384 -2.01 6.32 -9.57
C GLU A 384 -1.93 5.29 -8.43
N ALA A 385 -2.49 4.09 -8.60
CA ALA A 385 -2.54 3.06 -7.56
C ALA A 385 -1.14 2.57 -7.16
N ILE A 386 -0.25 2.30 -8.12
CA ILE A 386 1.09 1.76 -7.88
C ILE A 386 1.90 2.65 -6.93
N GLY A 387 1.75 3.98 -7.04
CA GLY A 387 2.43 4.92 -6.16
C GLY A 387 1.93 4.90 -4.70
N LEU A 388 0.75 4.34 -4.45
CA LEU A 388 0.08 4.31 -3.15
C LEU A 388 0.10 2.93 -2.48
N LEU A 389 0.28 1.85 -3.27
CA LEU A 389 0.29 0.48 -2.78
C LEU A 389 1.64 0.10 -2.16
N ASP A 390 1.61 -0.87 -1.24
CA ASP A 390 2.82 -1.43 -0.66
C ASP A 390 3.57 -2.27 -1.72
N LYS A 391 4.87 -2.00 -1.89
CA LYS A 391 5.75 -2.72 -2.82
C LYS A 391 5.91 -4.22 -2.48
N ASP A 392 5.68 -4.57 -1.24
CA ASP A 392 5.76 -5.95 -0.75
C ASP A 392 4.46 -6.75 -0.95
N ARG A 393 3.45 -6.14 -1.52
CA ARG A 393 2.21 -6.81 -1.91
C ARG A 393 2.51 -7.93 -2.92
N LYS A 394 1.92 -9.10 -2.73
CA LYS A 394 2.20 -10.31 -3.54
C LYS A 394 2.01 -10.11 -5.03
N ASP A 395 1.03 -9.30 -5.41
CA ASP A 395 0.65 -9.00 -6.79
C ASP A 395 1.28 -7.69 -7.34
N TYR A 396 2.10 -6.99 -6.53
CA TYR A 396 2.67 -5.69 -6.90
C TYR A 396 3.46 -5.74 -8.21
N GLN A 397 4.32 -6.76 -8.39
CA GLN A 397 5.12 -6.91 -9.61
C GLN A 397 4.23 -7.10 -10.84
N GLN A 398 3.21 -7.95 -10.73
CA GLN A 398 2.24 -8.18 -11.80
C GLN A 398 1.46 -6.90 -12.16
N LEU A 399 1.06 -6.11 -11.16
CA LEU A 399 0.39 -4.83 -11.37
C LEU A 399 1.31 -3.80 -12.03
N SER A 400 2.57 -3.75 -11.60
CA SER A 400 3.59 -2.87 -12.19
C SER A 400 3.84 -3.22 -13.66
N ASP A 401 3.94 -4.51 -13.98
CA ASP A 401 4.17 -4.95 -15.35
C ASP A 401 2.93 -4.69 -16.23
N ARG A 402 1.72 -4.91 -15.69
CA ARG A 402 0.47 -4.55 -16.37
C ARG A 402 0.38 -3.05 -16.66
N SER A 403 0.75 -2.20 -15.71
CA SER A 403 0.77 -0.76 -15.91
C SER A 403 1.74 -0.34 -17.03
N LYS A 404 2.95 -0.91 -17.07
CA LYS A 404 3.92 -0.64 -18.13
C LYS A 404 3.42 -1.03 -19.51
N VAL A 405 2.75 -2.19 -19.60
CA VAL A 405 2.14 -2.63 -20.86
C VAL A 405 1.05 -1.67 -21.32
N LEU A 406 0.25 -1.13 -20.38
CA LEU A 406 -0.75 -0.10 -20.70
C LEU A 406 -0.11 1.22 -21.12
N ASP A 407 1.03 1.61 -20.52
CA ASP A 407 1.76 2.82 -20.94
C ASP A 407 2.24 2.73 -22.39
N GLU A 408 2.55 1.53 -22.87
CA GLU A 408 2.89 1.29 -24.28
C GLU A 408 1.65 1.18 -25.17
N LEU A 409 0.56 0.55 -24.71
CA LEU A 409 -0.64 0.27 -25.50
C LEU A 409 -1.52 1.50 -25.72
N VAL A 410 -1.74 2.27 -24.65
CA VAL A 410 -2.77 3.35 -24.64
C VAL A 410 -2.51 4.41 -25.70
N PRO A 411 -1.27 4.89 -25.96
CA PRO A 411 -1.03 5.83 -27.04
C PRO A 411 -1.52 5.35 -28.41
N HIS A 412 -1.35 4.06 -28.71
CA HIS A 412 -1.79 3.47 -29.97
C HIS A 412 -3.32 3.31 -30.05
N THR A 413 -3.96 2.81 -28.99
CA THR A 413 -5.42 2.67 -28.96
C THR A 413 -6.12 4.02 -28.99
N GLU A 414 -5.58 5.03 -28.30
CA GLU A 414 -6.10 6.41 -28.37
C GLU A 414 -5.89 7.04 -29.76
N ALA A 415 -4.75 6.79 -30.40
CA ALA A 415 -4.50 7.24 -31.76
C ALA A 415 -5.52 6.64 -32.74
N VAL A 416 -5.79 5.31 -32.66
CA VAL A 416 -6.83 4.67 -33.45
C VAL A 416 -8.19 5.33 -33.22
N HIS A 417 -8.57 5.52 -31.95
CA HIS A 417 -9.86 6.09 -31.60
C HIS A 417 -10.00 7.55 -32.05
N LEU A 418 -8.93 8.32 -31.94
CA LEU A 418 -8.87 9.71 -32.36
C LEU A 418 -9.00 9.83 -33.88
N GLN A 419 -8.19 9.08 -34.64
CA GLN A 419 -8.20 9.15 -36.10
C GLN A 419 -9.52 8.66 -36.67
N ASP A 420 -10.10 7.58 -36.12
CA ASP A 420 -11.43 7.12 -36.52
C ASP A 420 -12.51 8.18 -36.28
N SER A 421 -12.46 8.85 -35.13
CA SER A 421 -13.39 9.93 -34.80
C SER A 421 -13.25 11.12 -35.74
N LEU A 422 -12.02 11.52 -36.05
CA LEU A 422 -11.74 12.63 -36.96
C LEU A 422 -12.19 12.32 -38.40
N GLN A 423 -11.91 11.11 -38.90
CA GLN A 423 -12.36 10.69 -40.24
C GLN A 423 -13.89 10.55 -40.30
N ALA A 424 -14.55 10.05 -39.25
CA ALA A 424 -15.98 10.01 -39.17
C ALA A 424 -16.61 11.42 -39.20
N LEU A 425 -16.02 12.38 -38.46
CA LEU A 425 -16.43 13.78 -38.49
C LEU A 425 -16.24 14.43 -39.87
N ALA A 426 -15.18 14.06 -40.60
CA ALA A 426 -14.94 14.55 -41.96
C ALA A 426 -16.08 14.14 -42.94
N GLN A 427 -16.64 12.94 -42.75
CA GLN A 427 -17.72 12.38 -43.59
C GLN A 427 -19.13 12.87 -43.21
N MET A 428 -19.31 13.49 -42.03
CA MET A 428 -20.60 14.01 -41.57
C MET A 428 -20.99 15.29 -42.30
N ASP A 429 -22.31 15.53 -42.42
CA ASP A 429 -22.81 16.80 -42.85
C ASP A 429 -22.40 17.94 -41.90
N GLU A 430 -22.19 19.12 -42.43
CA GLU A 430 -21.71 20.29 -41.67
C GLU A 430 -22.51 20.56 -40.40
N LYS A 431 -23.85 20.42 -40.49
CA LYS A 431 -24.75 20.63 -39.35
C LYS A 431 -24.50 19.62 -38.22
N ASP A 432 -24.39 18.35 -38.56
CA ASP A 432 -24.23 17.27 -37.59
C ASP A 432 -22.82 17.28 -37.01
N ARG A 433 -21.81 17.58 -37.82
CA ARG A 433 -20.43 17.79 -37.39
C ARG A 433 -20.32 18.93 -36.38
N ASN A 434 -20.88 20.10 -36.71
CA ASN A 434 -20.88 21.23 -35.80
C ASN A 434 -21.63 20.93 -34.50
N ALA A 435 -22.74 20.21 -34.56
CA ALA A 435 -23.46 19.77 -33.37
C ALA A 435 -22.65 18.77 -32.50
N ALA A 436 -21.82 17.92 -33.13
CA ALA A 436 -20.90 17.01 -32.40
C ALA A 436 -19.78 17.79 -31.72
N ILE A 437 -19.19 18.74 -32.42
CA ILE A 437 -18.14 19.62 -31.88
C ILE A 437 -18.68 20.44 -30.70
N ASP A 438 -19.88 21.04 -30.84
CA ASP A 438 -20.50 21.81 -29.75
C ASP A 438 -20.76 20.96 -28.50
N ARG A 439 -21.13 19.68 -28.66
CA ARG A 439 -21.24 18.75 -27.53
C ARG A 439 -19.90 18.55 -26.82
N VAL A 440 -18.81 18.40 -27.55
CA VAL A 440 -17.46 18.25 -26.98
C VAL A 440 -17.05 19.52 -26.24
N ILE A 441 -17.24 20.69 -26.85
CA ILE A 441 -16.96 22.00 -26.24
C ILE A 441 -17.77 22.20 -24.95
N SER A 442 -19.06 21.85 -24.99
CA SER A 442 -19.95 21.95 -23.83
C SER A 442 -19.51 21.00 -22.69
N ALA A 443 -19.09 19.80 -23.03
CA ALA A 443 -18.54 18.84 -22.08
C ALA A 443 -17.23 19.33 -21.46
N LEU A 444 -16.33 19.92 -22.28
CA LEU A 444 -15.09 20.53 -21.82
C LEU A 444 -15.36 21.67 -20.83
N LYS A 445 -16.21 22.63 -21.21
CA LYS A 445 -16.60 23.76 -20.35
C LYS A 445 -17.23 23.30 -19.03
N LYS A 446 -18.05 22.25 -19.08
CA LYS A 446 -18.66 21.66 -17.88
C LYS A 446 -17.60 21.05 -16.97
N LYS A 447 -16.64 20.31 -17.54
CA LYS A 447 -15.53 19.69 -16.80
C LYS A 447 -14.62 20.73 -16.12
N GLU A 448 -14.26 21.77 -16.85
CA GLU A 448 -13.47 22.88 -16.31
C GLU A 448 -14.20 23.65 -15.20
N LYS A 449 -15.51 23.84 -15.36
CA LYS A 449 -16.34 24.44 -14.32
C LYS A 449 -16.35 23.58 -13.07
N GLU A 450 -16.56 22.27 -13.22
CA GLU A 450 -16.53 21.31 -12.10
C GLU A 450 -15.17 21.27 -11.41
N GLU A 451 -14.07 21.36 -12.17
CA GLU A 451 -12.70 21.45 -11.60
C GLU A 451 -12.48 22.77 -10.86
N LYS A 452 -12.93 23.89 -11.40
CA LYS A 452 -12.86 25.20 -10.71
C LYS A 452 -13.71 25.22 -9.44
N ASP A 453 -14.90 24.65 -9.48
CA ASP A 453 -15.79 24.56 -8.32
C ASP A 453 -15.17 23.65 -7.23
N LYS A 454 -14.52 22.54 -7.61
CA LYS A 454 -13.77 21.66 -6.69
C LYS A 454 -12.56 22.37 -6.07
N LEU A 455 -11.81 23.12 -6.84
CA LEU A 455 -10.67 23.90 -6.34
C LEU A 455 -11.13 24.99 -5.38
N ALA A 456 -12.21 25.70 -5.71
CA ALA A 456 -12.79 26.72 -4.83
C ALA A 456 -13.32 26.13 -3.51
N GLU A 457 -13.95 24.94 -3.57
CA GLU A 457 -14.37 24.20 -2.38
C GLU A 457 -13.19 23.75 -1.52
N GLN A 458 -12.11 23.26 -2.13
CA GLN A 458 -10.87 22.89 -1.41
C GLN A 458 -10.19 24.10 -0.76
N GLU A 459 -10.14 25.24 -1.45
CA GLU A 459 -9.59 26.49 -0.89
C GLU A 459 -10.46 27.03 0.24
N SER A 460 -11.77 27.00 0.10
CA SER A 460 -12.72 27.38 1.14
C SER A 460 -12.59 26.49 2.39
N ASN A 461 -12.49 25.19 2.21
CA ASN A 461 -12.28 24.23 3.29
C ASN A 461 -10.92 24.43 3.97
N ARG A 462 -9.87 24.77 3.22
CA ARG A 462 -8.55 25.10 3.74
C ARG A 462 -8.55 26.42 4.54
N GLN A 463 -9.27 27.43 4.07
CA GLN A 463 -9.44 28.70 4.79
C GLN A 463 -10.27 28.52 6.07
N GLN A 464 -11.33 27.71 6.05
CA GLN A 464 -12.13 27.37 7.23
C GLN A 464 -11.31 26.58 8.27
N ALA A 465 -10.46 25.65 7.84
CA ALA A 465 -9.54 24.92 8.72
C ALA A 465 -8.49 25.86 9.36
N MET A 466 -8.01 26.88 8.64
CA MET A 466 -7.10 27.90 9.18
C MET A 466 -7.80 28.88 10.12
N ASN A 467 -9.06 29.24 9.88
CA ASN A 467 -9.83 30.17 10.72
C ASN A 467 -10.50 29.48 11.92
N GLY A 468 -10.80 28.19 11.85
CA GLY A 468 -11.41 27.40 12.94
C GLY A 468 -10.48 27.16 14.14
N GLY A 469 -9.16 27.40 13.99
CA GLY A 469 -8.17 27.24 15.05
C GLY A 469 -8.14 28.36 16.11
N ASN A 470 -8.92 29.42 15.96
CA ASN A 470 -8.81 30.61 16.81
C ASN A 470 -9.96 30.87 17.79
N ASN A 471 -10.90 29.94 17.98
CA ASN A 471 -12.06 30.18 18.83
C ASN A 471 -12.41 29.05 19.80
N VAL A 472 -11.42 28.51 20.54
CA VAL A 472 -11.70 27.76 21.79
C VAL A 472 -10.72 28.13 22.86
N ASN A 473 -11.29 28.71 23.95
CA ASN A 473 -10.76 28.90 25.31
C ASN A 473 -9.86 30.10 25.62
N ARG A 474 -10.54 31.22 25.91
CA ARG A 474 -10.15 32.03 27.06
C ARG A 474 -10.72 31.37 28.34
N ASN A 475 -9.89 30.58 29.02
CA ASN A 475 -9.80 30.40 30.48
C ASN A 475 -9.04 29.12 30.79
N ASN A 476 -7.73 29.21 30.92
CA ASN A 476 -6.99 28.69 32.07
C ASN A 476 -5.50 29.07 31.95
N LYS A 477 -5.07 29.91 32.89
CA LYS A 477 -3.67 30.11 33.17
C LYS A 477 -3.11 28.87 33.84
N THR A 478 -2.13 28.23 33.24
CA THR A 478 -0.99 27.64 33.97
C THR A 478 0.17 27.44 33.01
N ASN A 479 1.30 27.96 33.41
CA ASN A 479 2.61 27.85 32.77
C ASN A 479 3.04 26.40 32.57
N THR A 480 3.48 26.06 31.41
CA THR A 480 4.65 25.17 31.22
C THR A 480 5.29 25.44 29.87
N THR A 481 6.51 25.84 29.91
CA THR A 481 7.48 26.00 28.83
C THR A 481 7.77 24.66 28.15
N SER A 482 7.54 24.59 26.86
CA SER A 482 8.32 23.70 25.97
C SER A 482 8.29 24.26 24.55
N SER A 483 9.44 24.70 24.16
CA SER A 483 9.83 25.16 22.83
C SER A 483 9.57 24.11 21.77
N ALA A 484 8.67 24.41 20.85
CA ALA A 484 8.68 23.82 19.51
C ALA A 484 8.66 24.99 18.52
N THR A 485 9.83 25.28 18.01
CA THR A 485 10.09 26.21 16.93
C THR A 485 9.34 25.75 15.67
N ASN A 486 8.23 26.41 15.39
CA ASN A 486 7.64 26.42 14.07
C ASN A 486 7.48 27.89 13.65
N THR A 487 8.60 28.48 13.23
CA THR A 487 8.67 29.79 12.61
C THR A 487 8.19 29.67 11.17
N GLY A 488 6.89 29.75 10.97
CA GLY A 488 6.32 30.20 9.71
C GLY A 488 6.70 31.67 9.53
N GLN A 489 7.83 31.94 8.86
CA GLN A 489 8.22 33.28 8.47
C GLN A 489 7.18 33.87 7.51
N LYS A 490 6.20 34.60 8.02
CA LYS A 490 5.47 35.59 7.24
C LYS A 490 6.47 36.70 6.89
N GLY A 491 6.91 36.70 5.60
CA GLY A 491 7.76 37.75 5.08
C GLY A 491 9.05 37.33 4.37
N ALA A 492 9.35 36.04 4.30
CA ALA A 492 10.48 35.59 3.47
C ALA A 492 10.15 35.71 1.99
N TRP A 493 11.02 36.41 1.24
CA TRP A 493 10.88 36.52 -0.21
C TRP A 493 10.79 35.16 -0.86
N TYR A 494 9.91 35.01 -1.88
CA TYR A 494 9.56 33.75 -2.56
C TYR A 494 10.78 32.86 -2.87
N PHE A 495 11.88 33.43 -3.35
CA PHE A 495 13.10 32.69 -3.72
C PHE A 495 13.87 32.05 -2.55
N TYR A 496 13.60 32.48 -1.33
CA TYR A 496 14.18 31.86 -0.12
C TYR A 496 13.33 30.73 0.48
N ASN A 497 12.18 30.44 -0.14
CA ASN A 497 11.31 29.31 0.25
C ASN A 497 11.42 28.18 -0.78
N PRO A 498 12.22 27.12 -0.54
CA PRO A 498 12.43 26.03 -1.48
C PRO A 498 11.14 25.32 -1.92
N ILE A 499 10.16 25.25 -1.01
CA ILE A 499 8.85 24.62 -1.27
C ILE A 499 8.04 25.46 -2.24
N ALA A 500 7.97 26.77 -2.04
CA ALA A 500 7.27 27.70 -2.92
C ALA A 500 7.91 27.76 -4.31
N VAL A 501 9.25 27.74 -4.38
CA VAL A 501 10.01 27.69 -5.65
C VAL A 501 9.75 26.39 -6.40
N SER A 502 9.75 25.24 -5.71
CA SER A 502 9.48 23.93 -6.32
C SER A 502 8.05 23.86 -6.86
N GLN A 503 7.06 24.31 -6.08
CA GLN A 503 5.65 24.37 -6.51
C GLN A 503 5.47 25.33 -7.71
N GLY A 504 6.12 26.50 -7.67
CA GLY A 504 6.10 27.46 -8.77
C GLY A 504 6.71 26.90 -10.06
N LYS A 505 7.83 26.16 -9.97
CA LYS A 505 8.44 25.47 -11.13
C LYS A 505 7.50 24.42 -11.71
N THR A 506 6.86 23.63 -10.87
CA THR A 506 5.91 22.59 -11.30
C THR A 506 4.69 23.22 -11.99
N GLN A 507 4.13 24.32 -11.44
CA GLN A 507 3.05 25.06 -12.06
C GLN A 507 3.48 25.69 -13.39
N PHE A 508 4.68 26.27 -13.44
CA PHE A 508 5.21 26.83 -14.67
C PHE A 508 5.38 25.77 -15.77
N GLN A 509 5.96 24.60 -15.42
CA GLN A 509 6.11 23.51 -16.37
C GLN A 509 4.77 22.95 -16.86
N ARG A 510 3.77 22.94 -16.01
CA ARG A 510 2.41 22.49 -16.36
C ARG A 510 1.71 23.44 -17.35
N LEU A 511 1.88 24.76 -17.16
CA LEU A 511 1.22 25.79 -17.99
C LEU A 511 1.98 26.12 -19.26
N TRP A 512 3.31 26.05 -19.23
CA TRP A 512 4.19 26.56 -20.26
C TRP A 512 5.14 25.52 -20.87
N GLY A 513 5.13 24.28 -20.36
CA GLY A 513 6.02 23.21 -20.79
C GLY A 513 7.49 23.44 -20.43
N LYS A 514 8.40 22.72 -21.09
CA LYS A 514 9.86 22.89 -20.93
C LYS A 514 10.34 24.08 -21.75
N ARG A 515 10.16 25.28 -21.26
CA ARG A 515 10.68 26.51 -21.93
C ARG A 515 11.98 26.97 -21.29
N GLU A 516 12.90 27.37 -22.11
CA GLU A 516 14.17 27.96 -21.68
C GLU A 516 13.98 29.41 -21.23
N ASN A 517 14.82 29.87 -20.30
CA ASN A 517 14.81 31.23 -19.80
C ASN A 517 15.57 32.12 -20.82
N VAL A 518 14.85 32.56 -21.85
CA VAL A 518 15.36 33.46 -22.92
C VAL A 518 14.38 34.61 -23.10
N ASP A 519 14.86 35.71 -23.68
CA ASP A 519 14.01 36.86 -23.98
C ASP A 519 12.81 36.44 -24.85
N ASN A 520 11.63 36.96 -24.51
CA ASN A 520 10.35 36.63 -25.17
C ASN A 520 9.93 35.15 -25.06
N TRP A 521 10.32 34.43 -24.00
CA TRP A 521 9.95 33.03 -23.72
C TRP A 521 8.45 32.75 -23.78
N GLN A 522 7.61 33.79 -23.63
CA GLN A 522 6.14 33.69 -23.66
C GLN A 522 5.58 33.46 -25.05
N ARG A 523 6.35 33.77 -26.11
CA ARG A 523 5.93 33.66 -27.53
C ARG A 523 6.20 32.23 -28.03
N ILE A 524 5.22 31.63 -28.73
CA ILE A 524 5.35 30.28 -29.30
C ILE A 524 6.30 30.25 -30.47
N ASN A 525 6.30 31.28 -31.35
CA ASN A 525 7.16 31.37 -32.51
C ASN A 525 8.16 32.51 -32.38
N LYS A 526 9.45 32.20 -32.51
CA LYS A 526 10.56 33.13 -32.62
C LYS A 526 10.89 33.48 -34.10
N THR A 527 9.91 33.60 -34.96
CA THR A 527 10.17 34.07 -36.31
C THR A 527 10.36 35.58 -36.23
N VAL A 528 11.62 35.99 -36.14
CA VAL A 528 12.01 37.36 -36.46
C VAL A 528 11.86 37.47 -37.96
N VAL A 529 10.86 38.23 -38.43
CA VAL A 529 10.80 38.66 -39.82
C VAL A 529 11.96 39.65 -39.99
N ALA A 530 13.06 39.21 -40.59
CA ALA A 530 14.09 40.08 -41.10
C ALA A 530 13.43 40.85 -42.24
N ALA A 531 13.45 42.17 -42.17
CA ALA A 531 13.00 43.01 -43.26
C ALA A 531 13.88 42.73 -44.50
N PRO A 532 13.30 42.63 -45.72
CA PRO A 532 14.08 42.46 -46.92
C PRO A 532 14.88 43.76 -47.18
N GLU A 533 16.19 43.63 -47.27
CA GLU A 533 17.08 44.66 -47.79
C GLU A 533 16.75 44.84 -49.26
N GLY A 534 16.24 46.03 -49.67
CA GLY A 534 16.06 46.41 -51.00
C GLY A 534 14.72 47.08 -51.38
N ALA A 535 14.39 48.20 -50.78
CA ALA A 535 13.35 49.10 -51.31
C ALA A 535 13.76 50.54 -51.04
N GLU A 536 14.49 51.07 -51.90
CA GLU A 536 14.58 52.54 -52.08
C GLU A 536 13.41 53.00 -52.96
N GLU A 537 12.76 54.14 -52.48
CA GLU A 537 11.68 54.90 -53.12
C GLU A 537 10.29 54.32 -53.17
N MET A 538 9.62 54.41 -52.05
CA MET A 538 8.14 54.46 -51.96
C MET A 538 7.69 55.68 -51.13
N THR A 539 6.72 56.46 -51.69
CA THR A 539 6.14 57.62 -50.99
C THR A 539 5.45 57.22 -49.67
N ASP A 540 5.53 58.10 -48.69
CA ASP A 540 5.00 57.82 -47.31
C ASP A 540 3.53 57.41 -47.32
N GLU A 541 2.68 57.90 -48.25
CA GLU A 541 1.27 57.50 -48.39
C GLU A 541 1.07 56.06 -48.87
N MET A 542 1.95 55.56 -49.73
CA MET A 542 1.93 54.17 -50.18
C MET A 542 2.41 53.21 -49.09
N ARG A 543 3.33 53.69 -48.28
CA ARG A 543 3.85 52.94 -47.13
C ARG A 543 2.81 52.79 -46.03
N ASP A 544 2.07 53.85 -45.72
CA ASP A 544 0.97 53.83 -44.71
C ASP A 544 -0.20 52.95 -45.16
N SER A 545 -0.56 52.92 -46.48
CA SER A 545 -1.60 52.03 -46.96
C SER A 545 -1.17 50.56 -47.01
N LEU A 546 0.11 50.25 -47.28
CA LEU A 546 0.63 48.88 -47.21
C LEU A 546 0.76 48.40 -45.77
N ILE A 547 1.16 49.28 -44.84
CA ILE A 547 1.22 48.97 -43.39
C ILE A 547 -0.22 48.71 -42.89
N GLN A 548 -1.24 49.49 -43.26
CA GLN A 548 -2.61 49.26 -42.87
C GLN A 548 -3.19 47.94 -43.45
N VAL A 549 -2.79 47.55 -44.67
CA VAL A 549 -3.22 46.26 -45.25
C VAL A 549 -2.49 45.10 -44.58
N ALA A 550 -1.17 45.24 -44.31
CA ALA A 550 -0.38 44.26 -43.62
C ALA A 550 -0.84 44.08 -42.14
N GLU A 551 -1.12 45.19 -41.44
CA GLU A 551 -1.71 45.15 -40.09
C GLU A 551 -3.12 44.52 -40.04
N LYS A 552 -3.93 44.71 -41.09
CA LYS A 552 -5.23 44.01 -41.21
C LYS A 552 -5.07 42.52 -41.51
N GLU A 553 -4.15 42.14 -42.41
CA GLU A 553 -3.87 40.75 -42.72
C GLU A 553 -3.21 40.01 -41.51
N ASP A 554 -2.25 40.66 -40.82
CA ASP A 554 -1.66 40.13 -39.61
C ASP A 554 -2.69 40.05 -38.43
N SER A 555 -3.56 41.03 -38.30
CA SER A 555 -4.65 41.00 -37.30
C SER A 555 -5.65 39.87 -37.60
N ILE A 556 -5.97 39.61 -38.89
CA ILE A 556 -6.84 38.51 -39.30
C ILE A 556 -6.16 37.15 -39.10
N LYS A 557 -4.83 37.05 -39.39
CA LYS A 557 -4.02 35.88 -39.14
C LYS A 557 -3.87 35.61 -37.63
N GLU A 558 -3.55 36.62 -36.82
CA GLU A 558 -3.48 36.47 -35.35
C GLU A 558 -4.81 36.05 -34.73
N VAL A 559 -5.95 36.55 -35.23
CA VAL A 559 -7.26 36.16 -34.77
C VAL A 559 -7.62 34.75 -35.21
N THR A 560 -7.27 34.32 -36.43
CA THR A 560 -7.45 32.94 -36.90
C THR A 560 -6.50 31.96 -36.23
N ASP A 561 -5.24 32.29 -36.05
CA ASP A 561 -4.28 31.46 -35.32
C ASP A 561 -4.65 31.35 -33.83
N SER A 562 -5.15 32.43 -33.21
CA SER A 562 -5.67 32.41 -31.85
C SER A 562 -6.97 31.57 -31.72
N ALA A 563 -7.82 31.59 -32.75
CA ALA A 563 -9.06 30.79 -32.78
C ALA A 563 -8.76 29.29 -32.98
N GLN A 564 -7.76 28.95 -33.79
CA GLN A 564 -7.34 27.56 -34.02
C GLN A 564 -6.59 26.95 -32.84
N ASN A 565 -6.09 27.75 -31.91
CA ASN A 565 -5.41 27.27 -30.70
C ASN A 565 -6.30 27.26 -29.46
N ASP A 566 -7.55 27.69 -29.55
CA ASP A 566 -8.49 27.73 -28.40
C ASP A 566 -9.45 26.53 -28.42
N PRO A 567 -9.34 25.56 -27.50
CA PRO A 567 -10.17 24.38 -27.45
C PRO A 567 -11.67 24.69 -27.11
N HIS A 568 -12.00 25.93 -26.79
CA HIS A 568 -13.39 26.39 -26.60
C HIS A 568 -14.06 26.88 -27.86
N LYS A 569 -13.35 26.90 -29.00
CA LYS A 569 -13.85 27.34 -30.31
C LYS A 569 -13.93 26.18 -31.28
N ARG A 570 -14.90 26.26 -32.21
CA ARG A 570 -15.07 25.21 -33.23
C ARG A 570 -13.90 25.11 -34.19
N GLU A 571 -13.24 26.24 -34.49
CA GLU A 571 -12.12 26.35 -35.41
C GLU A 571 -10.93 25.45 -34.96
N TYR A 572 -10.72 25.29 -33.66
CA TYR A 572 -9.72 24.40 -33.11
C TYR A 572 -9.92 22.94 -33.54
N TYR A 573 -11.19 22.47 -33.46
CA TYR A 573 -11.53 21.09 -33.84
C TYR A 573 -11.60 20.93 -35.36
N LEU A 574 -12.11 21.92 -36.08
CA LEU A 574 -12.18 21.89 -37.53
C LEU A 574 -10.80 21.84 -38.19
N ALA A 575 -9.80 22.50 -37.62
CA ALA A 575 -8.43 22.45 -38.09
C ALA A 575 -7.77 21.06 -37.99
N GLN A 576 -8.27 20.20 -37.11
CA GLN A 576 -7.76 18.85 -36.91
C GLN A 576 -8.47 17.79 -37.76
N ILE A 577 -9.61 18.11 -38.36
CA ILE A 577 -10.39 17.18 -39.19
C ILE A 577 -9.76 17.09 -40.59
N PRO A 578 -9.44 15.87 -41.08
CA PRO A 578 -8.83 15.68 -42.41
C PRO A 578 -9.88 15.82 -43.51
N PHE A 579 -9.95 17.00 -44.14
CA PHE A 579 -10.86 17.26 -45.24
C PHE A 579 -10.20 17.03 -46.61
N THR A 580 -8.91 17.20 -46.72
CA THR A 580 -8.20 17.03 -48.01
C THR A 580 -7.68 15.61 -48.15
N PRO A 581 -7.54 15.09 -49.40
CA PRO A 581 -6.96 13.76 -49.60
C PRO A 581 -5.58 13.58 -48.97
N GLU A 582 -4.76 14.62 -48.92
CA GLU A 582 -3.43 14.62 -48.30
C GLU A 582 -3.51 14.48 -46.79
N GLN A 583 -4.47 15.18 -46.17
CA GLN A 583 -4.72 15.06 -44.73
C GLN A 583 -5.29 13.66 -44.34
N ILE A 584 -6.15 13.11 -45.21
CA ILE A 584 -6.68 11.76 -45.02
C ILE A 584 -5.55 10.73 -45.13
N ALA A 585 -4.65 10.89 -46.10
CA ALA A 585 -3.46 10.03 -46.24
C ALA A 585 -2.57 10.09 -45.00
N ALA A 586 -2.28 11.29 -44.49
CA ALA A 586 -1.52 11.48 -43.26
C ALA A 586 -2.23 10.84 -42.01
N SER A 587 -3.55 10.98 -41.92
CA SER A 587 -4.37 10.34 -40.88
C SER A 587 -4.31 8.82 -41.00
N ASN A 588 -4.34 8.25 -42.20
CA ASN A 588 -4.24 6.84 -42.45
C ASN A 588 -2.88 6.26 -42.01
N LEU A 589 -1.79 6.94 -42.29
CA LEU A 589 -0.46 6.51 -41.84
C LEU A 589 -0.37 6.38 -40.34
N LEU A 590 -0.91 7.35 -39.59
CA LEU A 590 -0.97 7.30 -38.13
C LEU A 590 -1.85 6.14 -37.64
N LEU A 591 -2.93 5.87 -38.36
CA LEU A 591 -3.87 4.81 -38.00
C LEU A 591 -3.31 3.42 -38.30
N GLU A 592 -2.59 3.26 -39.41
CA GLU A 592 -1.88 2.04 -39.78
C GLU A 592 -0.83 1.66 -38.73
N ASP A 593 0.04 2.62 -38.37
CA ASP A 593 1.05 2.39 -37.35
C ASP A 593 0.43 2.08 -35.97
N ALA A 594 -0.61 2.78 -35.60
CA ALA A 594 -1.31 2.54 -34.36
C ALA A 594 -2.04 1.18 -34.31
N LEU A 595 -2.67 0.76 -35.40
CA LEU A 595 -3.30 -0.56 -35.52
C LEU A 595 -2.28 -1.70 -35.45
N TYR A 596 -1.14 -1.54 -36.15
CA TYR A 596 -0.06 -2.50 -36.14
C TYR A 596 0.48 -2.68 -34.70
N ASN A 597 0.94 -1.60 -34.07
CA ASN A 597 1.54 -1.65 -32.74
C ASN A 597 0.54 -2.17 -31.70
N SER A 598 -0.71 -1.70 -31.71
CA SER A 598 -1.73 -2.21 -30.79
C SER A 598 -2.02 -3.68 -31.02
N GLY A 599 -2.09 -4.14 -32.27
CA GLY A 599 -2.29 -5.54 -32.63
C GLY A 599 -1.21 -6.48 -32.10
N VAL A 600 0.05 -6.05 -32.22
CA VAL A 600 1.23 -6.79 -31.70
C VAL A 600 1.21 -6.83 -30.17
N ILE A 601 0.98 -5.70 -29.50
CA ILE A 601 0.93 -5.60 -28.03
C ILE A 601 -0.19 -6.47 -27.48
N PHE A 602 -1.39 -6.44 -28.08
CA PHE A 602 -2.50 -7.30 -27.69
C PHE A 602 -2.14 -8.78 -27.73
N LYS A 603 -1.42 -9.22 -28.78
CA LYS A 603 -1.03 -10.63 -28.95
C LYS A 603 0.09 -11.04 -27.99
N ASP A 604 1.17 -10.24 -27.92
CA ASP A 604 2.41 -10.68 -27.29
C ASP A 604 2.51 -10.31 -25.80
N LYS A 605 1.90 -9.21 -25.37
CA LYS A 605 1.98 -8.73 -23.98
C LYS A 605 0.71 -8.96 -23.18
N LEU A 606 -0.46 -8.98 -23.84
CA LEU A 606 -1.75 -9.12 -23.16
C LEU A 606 -2.43 -10.48 -23.41
N ASP A 607 -1.92 -11.27 -24.35
CA ASP A 607 -2.51 -12.54 -24.81
C ASP A 607 -3.99 -12.41 -25.20
N ASN A 608 -4.40 -11.20 -25.63
CA ASN A 608 -5.75 -10.94 -26.12
C ASN A 608 -5.81 -11.15 -27.65
N LEU A 609 -5.90 -12.42 -28.05
CA LEU A 609 -5.90 -12.80 -29.46
C LEU A 609 -7.09 -12.25 -30.24
N THR A 610 -8.21 -11.93 -29.57
CA THR A 610 -9.42 -11.39 -30.24
C THR A 610 -9.23 -9.94 -30.66
N LEU A 611 -8.70 -9.10 -29.78
CA LEU A 611 -8.44 -7.70 -30.12
C LEU A 611 -7.26 -7.56 -31.08
N SER A 612 -6.23 -8.41 -30.93
CA SER A 612 -5.13 -8.48 -31.88
C SER A 612 -5.62 -8.82 -33.28
N GLU A 613 -6.47 -9.87 -33.43
CA GLU A 613 -7.07 -10.24 -34.71
C GLU A 613 -7.86 -9.07 -35.32
N LYS A 614 -8.69 -8.41 -34.51
CA LYS A 614 -9.49 -7.27 -34.97
C LYS A 614 -8.61 -6.14 -35.52
N ALA A 615 -7.53 -5.79 -34.83
CA ALA A 615 -6.61 -4.75 -35.23
C ALA A 615 -5.83 -5.12 -36.51
N LEU A 616 -5.17 -6.29 -36.52
CA LEU A 616 -4.34 -6.74 -37.63
C LEU A 616 -5.15 -7.05 -38.90
N ARG A 617 -6.37 -7.66 -38.76
CA ARG A 617 -7.24 -7.86 -39.92
C ARG A 617 -7.80 -6.56 -40.48
N ARG A 618 -8.14 -5.60 -39.64
CA ARG A 618 -8.54 -4.28 -40.11
C ARG A 618 -7.42 -3.62 -40.95
N LEU A 619 -6.18 -3.83 -40.58
CA LEU A 619 -5.02 -3.35 -41.31
C LEU A 619 -4.92 -4.07 -42.67
N GLU A 620 -5.02 -5.40 -42.71
CA GLU A 620 -5.02 -6.19 -43.93
C GLU A 620 -6.16 -5.82 -44.91
N ASP A 621 -7.37 -5.61 -44.36
CA ASP A 621 -8.56 -5.37 -45.18
C ASP A 621 -8.58 -3.96 -45.79
N ASN A 622 -8.15 -2.94 -45.02
CA ASN A 622 -8.32 -1.53 -45.40
C ASN A 622 -7.03 -0.84 -45.86
N TYR A 623 -5.86 -1.36 -45.51
CA TYR A 623 -4.56 -0.68 -45.71
C TYR A 623 -3.54 -1.63 -46.35
N LYS A 624 -3.81 -2.09 -47.57
CA LYS A 624 -3.02 -3.11 -48.25
C LYS A 624 -1.61 -2.66 -48.61
N ASP A 625 -1.41 -1.35 -48.68
CA ASP A 625 -0.13 -0.72 -49.03
C ASP A 625 0.74 -0.38 -47.80
N PHE A 626 0.39 -0.91 -46.63
CA PHE A 626 1.16 -0.72 -45.39
C PHE A 626 2.58 -1.29 -45.55
N GLU A 627 3.59 -0.52 -45.20
CA GLU A 627 5.01 -0.83 -45.41
C GLU A 627 5.44 -2.17 -44.80
N HIS A 628 4.87 -2.51 -43.63
CA HIS A 628 5.20 -3.73 -42.88
C HIS A 628 4.08 -4.79 -42.97
N MET A 629 3.43 -4.92 -44.13
CA MET A 629 2.36 -5.89 -44.34
C MET A 629 2.83 -7.34 -44.25
N ASP A 630 4.09 -7.62 -44.61
CA ASP A 630 4.72 -8.92 -44.44
C ASP A 630 4.80 -9.33 -42.94
N ASP A 631 5.12 -8.39 -42.08
CA ASP A 631 5.16 -8.57 -40.64
C ASP A 631 3.74 -8.80 -40.07
N VAL A 632 2.74 -8.05 -40.58
CA VAL A 632 1.31 -8.28 -40.22
C VAL A 632 0.90 -9.72 -40.57
N TYR A 633 1.26 -10.24 -41.74
CA TYR A 633 0.95 -11.61 -42.10
C TYR A 633 1.64 -12.64 -41.21
N TYR A 634 2.90 -12.40 -40.84
CA TYR A 634 3.60 -13.19 -39.84
C TYR A 634 2.91 -13.19 -38.48
N HIS A 635 2.50 -12.03 -37.98
CA HIS A 635 1.77 -11.92 -36.74
C HIS A 635 0.39 -12.59 -36.77
N LEU A 636 -0.33 -12.54 -37.90
CA LEU A 636 -1.60 -13.25 -38.10
C LEU A 636 -1.38 -14.76 -38.17
N TYR A 637 -0.31 -15.23 -38.82
CA TYR A 637 0.08 -16.64 -38.78
C TYR A 637 0.27 -17.15 -37.34
N LEU A 638 1.09 -16.44 -36.54
CA LEU A 638 1.32 -16.77 -35.14
C LEU A 638 0.02 -16.74 -34.31
N LEU A 639 -0.82 -15.76 -34.54
CA LEU A 639 -2.12 -15.62 -33.87
C LEU A 639 -3.04 -16.84 -34.15
N TYR A 640 -3.22 -17.23 -35.42
CA TYR A 640 -4.06 -18.34 -35.78
C TYR A 640 -3.46 -19.68 -35.36
N SER A 641 -2.14 -19.79 -35.33
CA SER A 641 -1.45 -20.97 -34.76
C SER A 641 -1.75 -21.11 -33.27
N ARG A 642 -1.67 -20.00 -32.50
CA ARG A 642 -2.05 -19.99 -31.07
C ARG A 642 -3.55 -20.29 -30.85
N LYS A 643 -4.42 -19.86 -31.77
CA LYS A 643 -5.87 -20.20 -31.74
C LYS A 643 -6.20 -21.64 -32.11
N GLY A 644 -5.23 -22.45 -32.52
CA GLY A 644 -5.46 -23.81 -32.96
C GLY A 644 -6.21 -23.91 -34.31
N MET A 645 -6.03 -22.94 -35.19
CA MET A 645 -6.63 -22.86 -36.54
C MET A 645 -5.57 -23.01 -37.63
N PRO A 646 -4.96 -24.20 -37.79
CA PRO A 646 -3.81 -24.39 -38.66
C PRO A 646 -4.10 -24.07 -40.13
N SER A 647 -5.27 -24.45 -40.64
CA SER A 647 -5.65 -24.17 -42.04
C SER A 647 -5.70 -22.65 -42.35
N THR A 648 -6.11 -21.85 -41.39
CA THR A 648 -6.13 -20.39 -41.52
C THR A 648 -4.71 -19.81 -41.40
N ALA A 649 -3.88 -20.37 -40.51
CA ALA A 649 -2.48 -20.02 -40.40
C ALA A 649 -1.71 -20.30 -41.67
N ASP A 650 -1.88 -21.47 -42.27
CA ASP A 650 -1.23 -21.87 -43.53
C ASP A 650 -1.58 -20.94 -44.69
N ASN A 651 -2.80 -20.41 -44.74
CA ASN A 651 -3.17 -19.39 -45.74
C ASN A 651 -2.29 -18.11 -45.65
N TYR A 652 -1.82 -17.74 -44.45
CA TYR A 652 -0.93 -16.60 -44.31
C TYR A 652 0.51 -16.91 -44.75
N ILE A 653 0.95 -18.17 -44.62
CA ILE A 653 2.21 -18.61 -45.21
C ILE A 653 2.14 -18.50 -46.75
N ASP A 654 1.01 -18.93 -47.35
CA ASP A 654 0.83 -18.83 -48.80
C ASP A 654 0.74 -17.36 -49.26
N LYS A 655 0.11 -16.48 -48.52
CA LYS A 655 0.12 -15.02 -48.79
C LYS A 655 1.52 -14.45 -48.73
N LEU A 656 2.31 -14.79 -47.71
CA LEU A 656 3.73 -14.36 -47.59
C LEU A 656 4.55 -14.82 -48.79
N LYS A 657 4.46 -16.15 -49.17
CA LYS A 657 5.19 -16.69 -50.33
C LYS A 657 4.83 -15.96 -51.62
N LYS A 658 3.55 -15.61 -51.80
CA LYS A 658 3.06 -14.99 -53.04
C LYS A 658 3.40 -13.53 -53.14
N SER A 659 3.26 -12.75 -52.07
CA SER A 659 3.35 -11.29 -52.07
C SER A 659 4.70 -10.79 -51.61
N TYR A 660 5.37 -11.51 -50.72
CA TYR A 660 6.65 -11.10 -50.11
C TYR A 660 7.67 -12.25 -50.07
N PRO A 661 8.09 -12.80 -51.23
CA PRO A 661 8.98 -13.97 -51.30
C PRO A 661 10.36 -13.73 -50.67
N GLU A 662 10.83 -12.49 -50.68
CA GLU A 662 12.16 -12.07 -50.15
C GLU A 662 12.11 -11.60 -48.68
N SER A 663 10.93 -11.59 -48.06
CA SER A 663 10.81 -11.19 -46.65
C SER A 663 11.49 -12.20 -45.71
N GLN A 664 12.10 -11.68 -44.65
CA GLN A 664 12.69 -12.51 -43.58
C GLN A 664 11.67 -13.48 -42.97
N TRP A 665 10.41 -13.08 -42.89
CA TRP A 665 9.35 -13.89 -42.34
C TRP A 665 8.97 -15.06 -43.25
N THR A 666 9.02 -14.85 -44.55
CA THR A 666 8.82 -15.91 -45.54
C THR A 666 9.92 -16.94 -45.42
N THR A 667 11.17 -16.48 -45.35
CA THR A 667 12.33 -17.39 -45.16
C THR A 667 12.21 -18.16 -43.84
N LEU A 668 11.90 -17.48 -42.73
CA LEU A 668 11.76 -18.10 -41.41
C LEU A 668 10.69 -19.19 -41.36
N LEU A 669 9.56 -18.99 -42.06
CA LEU A 669 8.45 -19.95 -42.05
C LEU A 669 8.57 -21.07 -43.09
N THR A 670 9.40 -20.90 -44.11
CA THR A 670 9.53 -21.88 -45.20
C THR A 670 10.81 -22.72 -45.16
N ASP A 671 11.87 -22.15 -44.57
CA ASP A 671 13.16 -22.81 -44.39
C ASP A 671 13.59 -22.73 -42.91
N PRO A 672 13.12 -23.64 -42.07
CA PRO A 672 13.37 -23.60 -40.62
C PRO A 672 14.81 -24.02 -40.24
N TYR A 673 15.71 -24.27 -41.22
CA TYR A 673 17.11 -24.62 -41.00
C TYR A 673 17.99 -23.48 -41.50
#